data_d29afa9dc807d9950df1d7ba970ef98d
#
_entry.id   d29afa9dc807d9950df1d7ba970ef98d
#
_cell.length_a   1.000
_cell.length_b   1.000
_cell.length_c   1.000
_cell.angle_alpha   90.00
_cell.angle_beta   90.00
_cell.angle_gamma   90.00
#
_symmetry.space_group_name_H-M   'P 1'
#
loop_
_entity.id
_entity.type
_entity.pdbx_description
1 polymer ?
#
loop_
_entity_poly.entity_id
_entity_poly.type
_entity_poly.pdbx_seq_one_letter_code
_entity_poly.pdbx_strand_id
1 'polypeptide(L)'
;MEHYDWNEGWLFTPRFDPALVRPECGLELEPVRIPHTVRVLPYNYCNENEYQCLCGYRREFFAPREWAGRTVLLTFGAVAHDATVFCNGRRLFHHACGYTAFTVDLTSALHLGQKNVVAVRCDSREDLNIPPFGGQIDHLTYGGIYRAVSLDIKEPAYLRDVFIETKAEGDFRIYTSTVGETVGCTLQAEIRSPSGSRAAYSGELSLPITGVLNGVHPWSIEHPTLYTLTVQLIRPGSAGLPDRVLDEKTIRFGFRTVQFVAGGLYLNGQRVELRGLNRHQSYAYQGYAMPDSIQRLDAQILKKDLGCNAVRTSHSPQSPAFLDACDELGLLVFTEMPGWRYIGDESWKAQALQNCREMVCQCRNHPSIFLWGARVNGSADDEAFYKRTNEAIHRLDPTRPTAGARNHRKSQLLEDVYAYNDYSYRGRGAACEARAAVTSDPRKGYLISEFGGQQLPTKPFDDETHRLVQALRYAAGINDSIAQQGVAGSFGWCMADYNTHREFGSGDRICYHGVMDMFRNPKLSAAVYASQKTPRSPSDIVLEVSSGMALGDLPGGVPTACWVFTNAESVRLYRGNDYIAEFTPDRHGRFAAMTHPPIEINDFVGSLLEKYEGMDQASAQMAAAILNEMRRDAMELSPLSKARMLSLRLSWNEVARMYYKYIGVLGTPCAAYRFEAVWHGRTVRTVVREPVQSVRLECTVHNPILTDGPTWDCAAVSLRAIDQNGSLLPYCGEAVQLSVDGPLKIIGPSVVPLRGGMAGTYLATTGEAGRAVLHCRMEGALDTDAVVTIRCRDA
;
A
#
# COMPACT_ATOMS: atom_id res chain seq x y z
N MET A 1 10.73 27.30 -21.43
CA MET A 1 10.83 26.71 -20.10
C MET A 1 11.69 25.48 -20.19
N GLU A 2 12.64 25.29 -19.27
CA GLU A 2 13.54 24.14 -19.22
C GLU A 2 13.29 23.43 -17.89
N HIS A 3 13.23 22.09 -17.94
CA HIS A 3 13.05 21.23 -16.78
C HIS A 3 14.18 20.21 -16.75
N TYR A 4 14.81 20.04 -15.60
CA TYR A 4 15.89 19.09 -15.40
C TYR A 4 15.58 18.19 -14.22
N ASP A 5 15.65 16.88 -14.45
CA ASP A 5 15.75 15.91 -13.36
C ASP A 5 17.10 16.13 -12.66
N TRP A 6 17.05 16.35 -11.34
CA TRP A 6 18.25 16.80 -10.62
C TRP A 6 18.69 15.82 -9.52
N ASN A 7 18.55 14.52 -9.83
CA ASN A 7 18.74 13.42 -8.86
C ASN A 7 20.18 12.89 -8.80
N GLU A 8 21.03 13.19 -9.78
CA GLU A 8 22.44 12.80 -9.83
C GLU A 8 23.37 13.91 -9.32
N GLY A 9 24.63 13.56 -9.12
CA GLY A 9 25.68 14.51 -8.76
C GLY A 9 25.60 15.07 -7.35
N TRP A 10 24.82 14.42 -6.48
CA TRP A 10 24.77 14.74 -5.06
C TRP A 10 25.91 14.06 -4.31
N LEU A 11 26.44 14.79 -3.33
CA LEU A 11 27.44 14.33 -2.37
C LEU A 11 26.79 14.36 -0.98
N PHE A 12 27.02 13.33 -0.18
CA PHE A 12 26.39 13.12 1.13
C PHE A 12 27.42 13.01 2.24
N THR A 13 27.04 13.46 3.44
CA THR A 13 27.73 13.18 4.70
C THR A 13 26.72 12.89 5.81
N PRO A 14 26.93 11.83 6.61
CA PRO A 14 26.02 11.48 7.73
C PRO A 14 26.08 12.49 8.88
N ARG A 15 27.06 13.40 8.87
CA ARG A 15 27.20 14.45 9.87
C ARG A 15 27.33 15.80 9.19
N PHE A 16 26.36 16.66 9.39
CA PHE A 16 26.41 18.03 8.85
C PHE A 16 27.58 18.81 9.47
N ASP A 17 28.34 19.45 8.59
CA ASP A 17 29.38 20.41 8.94
C ASP A 17 29.14 21.74 8.22
N PRO A 18 29.28 22.91 8.87
CA PRO A 18 29.13 24.22 8.22
C PRO A 18 30.04 24.45 7.00
N ALA A 19 31.15 23.70 6.89
CA ALA A 19 32.00 23.76 5.70
C ALA A 19 31.27 23.27 4.42
N LEU A 20 30.24 22.44 4.57
CA LEU A 20 29.46 21.90 3.46
C LEU A 20 28.81 22.99 2.60
N VAL A 21 28.45 24.12 3.20
CA VAL A 21 27.75 25.24 2.51
C VAL A 21 28.71 26.19 1.82
N ARG A 22 30.02 26.08 2.04
CA ARG A 22 31.05 26.97 1.49
C ARG A 22 31.42 26.53 0.06
N PRO A 23 31.88 27.44 -0.81
CA PRO A 23 32.40 27.10 -2.14
C PRO A 23 33.50 26.03 -2.09
N GLU A 24 34.48 26.22 -1.20
CA GLU A 24 35.54 25.25 -0.91
C GLU A 24 35.15 24.44 0.34
N CYS A 25 34.87 23.16 0.14
CA CYS A 25 34.33 22.33 1.18
C CYS A 25 35.38 21.59 2.03
N GLY A 26 36.38 21.01 1.39
CA GLY A 26 37.48 20.28 2.06
C GLY A 26 37.05 19.03 2.87
N LEU A 27 35.78 18.62 2.78
CA LEU A 27 35.26 17.46 3.44
C LEU A 27 35.30 16.25 2.51
N GLU A 28 35.49 15.07 3.08
CA GLU A 28 35.26 13.81 2.39
C GLU A 28 33.77 13.54 2.32
N LEU A 29 33.23 13.39 1.12
CA LEU A 29 31.79 13.24 0.87
C LEU A 29 31.54 12.02 0.00
N GLU A 30 30.47 11.31 0.26
CA GLU A 30 30.04 10.13 -0.49
C GLU A 30 29.16 10.55 -1.68
N PRO A 31 29.46 10.12 -2.93
CA PRO A 31 28.58 10.34 -4.06
C PRO A 31 27.33 9.49 -3.96
N VAL A 32 26.17 10.14 -4.10
CA VAL A 32 24.86 9.48 -3.99
C VAL A 32 23.91 9.91 -5.11
N ARG A 33 22.93 9.04 -5.40
CA ARG A 33 21.80 9.32 -6.31
C ARG A 33 20.50 9.38 -5.52
N ILE A 34 19.62 10.29 -5.87
CA ILE A 34 18.29 10.45 -5.25
C ILE A 34 17.29 9.53 -5.99
N PRO A 35 16.38 8.87 -5.25
CA PRO A 35 16.10 8.86 -3.81
C PRO A 35 17.23 8.28 -2.97
N HIS A 36 17.50 8.90 -1.81
CA HIS A 36 18.57 8.45 -0.93
C HIS A 36 18.12 8.36 0.53
N THR A 37 18.50 7.29 1.20
CA THR A 37 18.34 7.13 2.65
C THR A 37 19.66 7.37 3.36
N VAL A 38 19.62 7.95 4.54
CA VAL A 38 20.82 8.25 5.35
C VAL A 38 21.67 6.99 5.57
N ARG A 39 21.01 5.83 5.73
CA ARG A 39 21.68 4.54 5.91
C ARG A 39 20.79 3.40 5.42
N VAL A 40 21.39 2.39 4.82
CA VAL A 40 20.75 1.10 4.58
C VAL A 40 20.58 0.38 5.91
N LEU A 41 19.37 0.04 6.27
CA LEU A 41 19.01 -0.55 7.56
C LEU A 41 19.02 -2.08 7.51
N PRO A 42 19.22 -2.78 8.64
CA PRO A 42 18.98 -4.21 8.71
C PRO A 42 17.47 -4.50 8.56
N TYR A 43 17.14 -5.75 8.23
CA TYR A 43 15.74 -6.18 8.11
C TYR A 43 14.98 -6.02 9.44
N ASN A 44 15.61 -6.41 10.54
CA ASN A 44 15.08 -6.36 11.90
C ASN A 44 16.10 -5.75 12.87
N TYR A 45 15.70 -5.52 14.13
CA TYR A 45 16.54 -4.89 15.16
C TYR A 45 17.13 -3.53 14.73
N CYS A 46 16.39 -2.76 13.92
CA CYS A 46 16.82 -1.43 13.54
C CYS A 46 17.12 -0.57 14.78
N ASN A 47 18.22 0.18 14.69
CA ASN A 47 18.64 1.09 15.75
C ASN A 47 18.48 2.53 15.27
N GLU A 48 17.60 3.28 15.88
CA GLU A 48 17.26 4.65 15.52
C GLU A 48 18.49 5.58 15.57
N ASN A 49 19.40 5.35 16.52
CA ASN A 49 20.63 6.16 16.65
C ASN A 49 21.57 6.07 15.44
N GLU A 50 21.38 5.08 14.56
CA GLU A 50 22.24 4.92 13.39
C GLU A 50 21.84 5.78 12.21
N TYR A 51 20.60 6.27 12.17
CA TYR A 51 20.06 7.03 11.03
C TYR A 51 19.28 8.29 11.40
N GLN A 52 18.92 8.46 12.69
CA GLN A 52 18.35 9.71 13.20
C GLN A 52 19.49 10.68 13.51
N CYS A 53 19.83 11.49 12.55
CA CYS A 53 20.99 12.36 12.63
C CYS A 53 20.78 13.69 11.91
N LEU A 54 21.70 14.60 12.16
CA LEU A 54 21.84 15.83 11.42
C LEU A 54 22.87 15.61 10.31
N CYS A 55 22.38 15.31 9.10
CA CYS A 55 23.20 15.01 7.94
C CYS A 55 23.23 16.16 6.93
N GLY A 56 24.05 16.02 5.88
CA GLY A 56 24.21 17.03 4.88
C GLY A 56 24.31 16.48 3.44
N TYR A 57 23.76 17.24 2.52
CA TYR A 57 23.89 16.99 1.08
C TYR A 57 24.50 18.21 0.41
N ARG A 58 25.28 17.99 -0.65
CA ARG A 58 25.90 19.03 -1.45
C ARG A 58 25.85 18.64 -2.91
N ARG A 59 25.57 19.63 -3.76
CA ARG A 59 25.71 19.49 -5.21
C ARG A 59 26.36 20.73 -5.79
N GLU A 60 27.35 20.51 -6.68
CA GLU A 60 28.01 21.54 -7.44
C GLU A 60 27.49 21.54 -8.88
N PHE A 61 27.30 22.71 -9.47
CA PHE A 61 26.83 22.83 -10.83
C PHE A 61 27.24 24.15 -11.46
N PHE A 62 27.29 24.19 -12.78
CA PHE A 62 27.52 25.40 -13.53
C PHE A 62 26.19 26.08 -13.87
N ALA A 63 26.03 27.36 -13.58
CA ALA A 63 24.87 28.15 -13.95
C ALA A 63 25.19 28.93 -15.24
N PRO A 64 24.59 28.60 -16.40
CA PRO A 64 24.84 29.27 -17.66
C PRO A 64 24.48 30.76 -17.63
N ARG A 65 25.18 31.58 -18.43
CA ARG A 65 24.89 33.03 -18.56
C ARG A 65 23.50 33.27 -19.16
N GLU A 66 22.98 32.35 -19.95
CA GLU A 66 21.68 32.35 -20.61
C GLU A 66 20.51 32.35 -19.61
N TRP A 67 20.78 31.99 -18.35
CA TRP A 67 19.79 32.12 -17.28
C TRP A 67 19.59 33.53 -16.75
N ALA A 68 20.35 34.51 -17.28
CA ALA A 68 20.18 35.93 -16.94
C ALA A 68 18.75 36.42 -17.23
N GLY A 69 18.10 37.00 -16.21
CA GLY A 69 16.70 37.45 -16.29
C GLY A 69 15.64 36.32 -16.22
N ARG A 70 16.07 35.08 -15.98
CA ARG A 70 15.15 33.94 -15.71
C ARG A 70 15.00 33.69 -14.23
N THR A 71 13.99 32.94 -13.85
CA THR A 71 13.77 32.43 -12.50
C THR A 71 14.22 30.98 -12.42
N VAL A 72 15.08 30.67 -11.46
CA VAL A 72 15.64 29.31 -11.26
C VAL A 72 15.07 28.71 -9.99
N LEU A 73 14.26 27.67 -10.15
CA LEU A 73 13.52 27.03 -9.07
C LEU A 73 14.02 25.60 -8.83
N LEU A 74 14.44 25.32 -7.60
CA LEU A 74 14.83 23.99 -7.16
C LEU A 74 13.71 23.38 -6.31
N THR A 75 13.14 22.27 -6.77
CA THR A 75 12.05 21.58 -6.07
C THR A 75 12.53 20.27 -5.51
N PHE A 76 12.29 20.04 -4.21
CA PHE A 76 12.50 18.78 -3.51
C PHE A 76 11.15 18.09 -3.32
N GLY A 77 11.00 16.86 -3.79
CA GLY A 77 9.77 16.06 -3.62
C GLY A 77 9.49 15.68 -2.17
N ALA A 78 10.52 15.43 -1.37
CA ALA A 78 10.48 15.37 0.09
C ALA A 78 11.91 15.24 0.66
N VAL A 79 12.12 15.85 1.82
CA VAL A 79 13.34 15.72 2.63
C VAL A 79 12.92 15.46 4.08
N ALA A 80 13.34 14.37 4.64
CA ALA A 80 12.88 13.98 5.96
C ALA A 80 13.91 14.32 7.07
N HIS A 81 13.53 15.17 8.03
CA HIS A 81 12.19 15.76 8.26
C HIS A 81 12.23 17.29 8.30
N ASP A 82 13.37 17.89 8.70
CA ASP A 82 13.60 19.32 8.75
C ASP A 82 14.76 19.66 7.82
N ALA A 83 14.48 20.48 6.81
CA ALA A 83 15.45 20.81 5.77
C ALA A 83 15.76 22.30 5.73
N THR A 84 17.07 22.65 5.71
CA THR A 84 17.52 24.00 5.40
C THR A 84 18.36 23.97 4.13
N VAL A 85 17.99 24.78 3.14
CA VAL A 85 18.66 24.85 1.85
C VAL A 85 19.49 26.10 1.75
N PHE A 86 20.73 25.92 1.27
CA PHE A 86 21.71 26.98 1.05
C PHE A 86 22.13 27.01 -0.43
N CYS A 87 22.42 28.20 -0.95
CA CYS A 87 23.11 28.37 -2.22
C CYS A 87 24.28 29.35 -2.05
N ASN A 88 25.47 28.90 -2.47
CA ASN A 88 26.70 29.68 -2.36
C ASN A 88 26.94 30.27 -0.94
N GLY A 89 26.69 29.47 0.10
CA GLY A 89 26.84 29.90 1.49
C GLY A 89 25.66 30.68 2.07
N ARG A 90 24.72 31.15 1.24
CA ARG A 90 23.55 31.91 1.67
C ARG A 90 22.41 30.96 2.00
N ARG A 91 21.82 31.07 3.21
CA ARG A 91 20.58 30.37 3.58
C ARG A 91 19.41 30.94 2.77
N LEU A 92 18.68 30.09 2.03
CA LEU A 92 17.56 30.49 1.18
C LEU A 92 16.21 30.09 1.73
N PHE A 93 16.09 28.86 2.24
CA PHE A 93 14.80 28.29 2.60
C PHE A 93 14.91 27.34 3.78
N HIS A 94 13.83 27.20 4.51
CA HIS A 94 13.65 26.21 5.57
C HIS A 94 12.28 25.56 5.42
N HIS A 95 12.22 24.23 5.50
CA HIS A 95 11.00 23.44 5.40
C HIS A 95 10.97 22.39 6.51
N ALA A 96 9.88 22.37 7.28
CA ALA A 96 9.70 21.53 8.45
C ALA A 96 8.57 20.49 8.24
N CYS A 97 8.66 19.71 7.18
CA CYS A 97 7.77 18.58 6.90
C CYS A 97 8.50 17.51 6.11
N GLY A 98 8.54 16.30 6.65
CA GLY A 98 9.21 15.19 5.97
C GLY A 98 8.42 14.56 4.81
N TYR A 99 7.20 15.03 4.49
CA TYR A 99 6.28 14.28 3.61
C TYR A 99 5.71 15.08 2.45
N THR A 100 5.97 16.39 2.40
CA THR A 100 5.49 17.28 1.35
C THR A 100 6.65 17.86 0.55
N ALA A 101 6.39 18.22 -0.71
CA ALA A 101 7.37 18.87 -1.56
C ALA A 101 7.48 20.35 -1.23
N PHE A 102 8.64 20.93 -1.53
CA PHE A 102 8.86 22.36 -1.42
C PHE A 102 9.79 22.87 -2.52
N THR A 103 9.65 24.13 -2.88
CA THR A 103 10.42 24.78 -3.96
C THR A 103 11.20 25.94 -3.40
N VAL A 104 12.47 26.05 -3.82
CA VAL A 104 13.42 27.08 -3.42
C VAL A 104 13.81 27.92 -4.63
N ASP A 105 13.64 29.22 -4.55
CA ASP A 105 14.12 30.17 -5.57
C ASP A 105 15.62 30.43 -5.37
N LEU A 106 16.44 29.95 -6.32
CA LEU A 106 17.87 30.12 -6.33
C LEU A 106 18.32 31.42 -7.00
N THR A 107 17.46 32.08 -7.77
CA THR A 107 17.77 33.16 -8.74
C THR A 107 18.73 34.22 -8.19
N SER A 108 18.40 34.76 -7.01
CA SER A 108 19.20 35.87 -6.41
C SER A 108 20.52 35.44 -5.79
N ALA A 109 20.77 34.15 -5.67
CA ALA A 109 21.97 33.57 -5.04
C ALA A 109 22.96 33.00 -6.08
N LEU A 110 22.55 32.89 -7.35
CA LEU A 110 23.39 32.34 -8.40
C LEU A 110 24.46 33.29 -8.92
N HIS A 111 25.64 32.74 -9.16
CA HIS A 111 26.72 33.37 -9.91
C HIS A 111 26.68 32.83 -11.34
N LEU A 112 26.09 33.61 -12.26
CA LEU A 112 25.92 33.20 -13.65
C LEU A 112 27.28 33.15 -14.38
N GLY A 113 27.44 32.15 -15.25
CA GLY A 113 28.70 31.87 -15.94
C GLY A 113 29.78 31.29 -15.03
N GLN A 114 29.43 30.79 -13.86
CA GLN A 114 30.34 30.26 -12.85
C GLN A 114 29.81 28.97 -12.22
N LYS A 115 30.67 28.30 -11.47
CA LYS A 115 30.33 27.18 -10.61
C LYS A 115 29.55 27.68 -9.38
N ASN A 116 28.50 26.99 -9.04
CA ASN A 116 27.63 27.25 -7.89
C ASN A 116 27.53 26.01 -7.02
N VAL A 117 27.11 26.21 -5.76
CA VAL A 117 26.96 25.16 -4.76
C VAL A 117 25.56 25.25 -4.15
N VAL A 118 24.82 24.18 -4.21
CA VAL A 118 23.63 23.96 -3.37
C VAL A 118 23.99 22.99 -2.25
N ALA A 119 23.64 23.34 -1.03
CA ALA A 119 23.78 22.46 0.13
C ALA A 119 22.45 22.36 0.90
N VAL A 120 22.20 21.18 1.47
CA VAL A 120 21.02 20.90 2.29
C VAL A 120 21.48 20.38 3.64
N ARG A 121 21.10 21.08 4.70
CA ARG A 121 21.11 20.56 6.06
C ARG A 121 19.82 19.79 6.27
N CYS A 122 19.91 18.52 6.58
CA CYS A 122 18.77 17.62 6.77
C CYS A 122 18.81 17.05 8.18
N ASP A 123 17.78 17.30 8.97
CA ASP A 123 17.62 16.79 10.34
C ASP A 123 16.53 15.71 10.36
N SER A 124 16.90 14.47 10.61
CA SER A 124 16.02 13.32 10.65
C SER A 124 15.69 12.83 12.07
N ARG A 125 16.06 13.59 13.09
CA ARG A 125 15.79 13.23 14.49
C ARG A 125 14.30 13.40 14.81
N GLU A 126 13.82 12.64 15.76
CA GLU A 126 12.42 12.63 16.18
C GLU A 126 12.14 13.52 17.41
N ASP A 127 13.16 14.23 17.92
CA ASP A 127 13.04 15.19 19.02
C ASP A 127 12.61 16.60 18.56
N LEU A 128 12.33 16.78 17.27
CA LEU A 128 11.89 18.03 16.69
C LEU A 128 10.45 18.37 17.07
N ASN A 129 10.15 19.66 17.32
CA ASN A 129 8.80 20.13 17.62
C ASN A 129 7.98 20.34 16.32
N ILE A 130 7.84 19.29 15.54
CA ILE A 130 7.09 19.27 14.28
C ILE A 130 6.30 17.95 14.13
N PRO A 131 5.18 17.90 13.40
CA PRO A 131 4.52 16.65 13.06
C PRO A 131 5.44 15.70 12.29
N PRO A 132 5.39 14.37 12.56
CA PRO A 132 4.50 13.64 13.49
C PRO A 132 5.00 13.55 14.93
N PHE A 133 6.09 14.24 15.28
CA PHE A 133 6.85 14.05 16.52
C PHE A 133 6.22 14.74 17.73
N GLY A 134 6.72 14.37 18.91
CA GLY A 134 6.32 14.89 20.22
C GLY A 134 5.77 13.81 21.17
N GLY A 135 5.54 12.61 20.68
CA GLY A 135 5.23 11.38 21.41
C GLY A 135 5.83 10.19 20.71
N GLN A 136 5.81 9.03 21.35
CA GLN A 136 6.24 7.79 20.69
C GLN A 136 5.27 7.43 19.56
N ILE A 137 5.80 7.10 18.39
CA ILE A 137 5.08 6.60 17.23
C ILE A 137 5.36 5.11 17.04
N ASP A 138 4.40 4.36 16.49
CA ASP A 138 4.50 2.90 16.38
C ASP A 138 5.22 2.41 15.12
N HIS A 139 5.68 3.32 14.28
CA HIS A 139 6.41 3.04 13.04
C HIS A 139 7.71 3.85 13.00
N LEU A 140 8.75 3.31 12.35
CA LEU A 140 9.97 4.08 12.14
C LEU A 140 9.76 5.21 11.14
N THR A 141 10.42 6.34 11.39
CA THR A 141 10.66 7.38 10.40
C THR A 141 12.08 7.28 9.89
N TYR A 142 12.33 7.77 8.68
CA TYR A 142 13.62 7.61 8.00
C TYR A 142 14.08 8.96 7.46
N GLY A 143 15.40 9.17 7.39
CA GLY A 143 16.00 10.42 6.97
C GLY A 143 16.50 10.43 5.53
N GLY A 144 16.75 11.64 5.01
CA GLY A 144 17.40 11.88 3.73
C GLY A 144 16.53 12.60 2.70
N ILE A 145 17.11 12.85 1.52
CA ILE A 145 16.39 13.32 0.33
C ILE A 145 15.81 12.07 -0.35
N TYR A 146 14.62 11.67 0.03
CA TYR A 146 14.07 10.37 -0.34
C TYR A 146 13.04 10.40 -1.49
N ARG A 147 12.75 11.57 -2.04
CA ARG A 147 11.98 11.76 -3.27
C ARG A 147 12.75 12.63 -4.27
N ALA A 148 12.35 12.57 -5.52
CA ALA A 148 13.03 13.26 -6.62
C ALA A 148 13.26 14.75 -6.37
N VAL A 149 14.35 15.25 -6.96
CA VAL A 149 14.71 16.67 -7.01
C VAL A 149 14.68 17.11 -8.47
N SER A 150 14.12 18.30 -8.72
CA SER A 150 14.08 18.89 -10.06
C SER A 150 14.52 20.35 -10.04
N LEU A 151 15.05 20.82 -11.19
CA LEU A 151 15.43 22.20 -11.41
C LEU A 151 14.65 22.75 -12.61
N ASP A 152 13.90 23.83 -12.39
CA ASP A 152 13.11 24.50 -13.42
C ASP A 152 13.67 25.88 -13.72
N ILE A 153 13.88 26.18 -15.03
CA ILE A 153 14.27 27.49 -15.50
C ILE A 153 13.07 28.14 -16.18
N LYS A 154 12.52 29.15 -15.55
CA LYS A 154 11.28 29.81 -15.96
C LYS A 154 11.47 31.25 -16.36
N GLU A 155 10.50 31.83 -17.07
CA GLU A 155 10.37 33.28 -17.21
C GLU A 155 10.13 33.91 -15.82
N PRO A 156 10.42 35.22 -15.63
CA PRO A 156 10.12 35.93 -14.38
C PRO A 156 8.63 35.89 -14.00
N ALA A 157 7.77 35.80 -15.02
CA ALA A 157 6.33 35.59 -14.82
C ALA A 157 5.95 34.14 -15.19
N TYR A 158 5.41 33.40 -14.24
CA TYR A 158 5.09 31.98 -14.42
C TYR A 158 3.87 31.53 -13.62
N LEU A 159 3.34 30.37 -13.96
CA LEU A 159 2.26 29.67 -13.25
C LEU A 159 2.81 29.01 -11.99
N ARG A 160 2.39 29.47 -10.80
CA ARG A 160 2.74 28.82 -9.53
C ARG A 160 1.94 27.55 -9.34
N ASP A 161 0.62 27.63 -9.53
CA ASP A 161 -0.30 26.52 -9.27
C ASP A 161 -1.45 26.50 -10.29
N VAL A 162 -1.92 25.29 -10.58
CA VAL A 162 -3.10 25.04 -11.40
C VAL A 162 -3.94 23.97 -10.70
N PHE A 163 -5.21 24.31 -10.44
CA PHE A 163 -6.16 23.39 -9.85
C PHE A 163 -7.41 23.30 -10.73
N ILE A 164 -7.93 22.09 -10.94
CA ILE A 164 -9.18 21.87 -11.66
C ILE A 164 -10.23 21.20 -10.76
N GLU A 165 -11.34 21.88 -10.52
CA GLU A 165 -12.56 21.28 -9.98
C GLU A 165 -13.37 20.66 -11.11
N THR A 166 -13.93 19.47 -10.89
CA THR A 166 -14.72 18.74 -11.88
C THR A 166 -15.99 18.14 -11.28
N LYS A 167 -16.99 17.90 -12.15
CA LYS A 167 -18.14 17.06 -11.84
C LYS A 167 -18.26 15.93 -12.86
N ALA A 168 -18.95 14.86 -12.49
CA ALA A 168 -19.16 13.70 -13.35
C ALA A 168 -19.86 14.04 -14.66
N GLU A 169 -20.68 15.09 -14.69
CA GLU A 169 -21.47 15.56 -15.81
C GLU A 169 -20.62 16.35 -16.84
N GLY A 170 -19.37 16.71 -16.49
CA GLY A 170 -18.45 17.42 -17.37
C GLY A 170 -18.24 18.89 -17.03
N ASP A 171 -18.91 19.40 -15.98
CA ASP A 171 -18.65 20.73 -15.45
C ASP A 171 -17.23 20.82 -14.91
N PHE A 172 -16.56 21.94 -15.14
CA PHE A 172 -15.24 22.21 -14.58
C PHE A 172 -15.00 23.68 -14.25
N ARG A 173 -14.04 23.90 -13.34
CA ARG A 173 -13.46 25.21 -13.01
C ARG A 173 -11.96 25.07 -12.85
N ILE A 174 -11.20 25.88 -13.59
CA ILE A 174 -9.74 25.91 -13.53
C ILE A 174 -9.31 27.15 -12.78
N TYR A 175 -8.64 26.95 -11.67
CA TYR A 175 -8.03 28.00 -10.86
C TYR A 175 -6.53 28.03 -11.14
N THR A 176 -5.97 29.24 -11.26
CA THR A 176 -4.54 29.44 -11.44
C THR A 176 -4.00 30.43 -10.44
N SER A 177 -2.76 30.29 -10.07
CA SER A 177 -2.00 31.35 -9.40
C SER A 177 -0.69 31.58 -10.12
N THR A 178 -0.28 32.82 -10.19
CA THR A 178 0.92 33.27 -10.92
C THR A 178 1.92 33.96 -10.00
N VAL A 179 3.14 34.08 -10.47
CA VAL A 179 4.23 34.85 -9.86
C VAL A 179 4.79 35.82 -10.89
N GLY A 180 5.29 36.95 -10.46
CA GLY A 180 5.93 37.97 -11.30
C GLY A 180 4.96 38.95 -11.95
N GLU A 181 5.45 39.73 -12.92
CA GLU A 181 4.66 40.76 -13.61
C GLU A 181 3.79 40.14 -14.69
N THR A 182 2.51 40.03 -14.40
CA THR A 182 1.50 39.39 -15.26
C THR A 182 0.42 40.33 -15.77
N VAL A 183 0.58 41.66 -15.59
CA VAL A 183 -0.37 42.64 -16.13
C VAL A 183 -0.46 42.50 -17.65
N GLY A 184 -1.69 42.47 -18.17
CA GLY A 184 -1.97 42.28 -19.60
C GLY A 184 -1.75 40.86 -20.13
N CYS A 185 -1.33 39.89 -19.30
CA CYS A 185 -1.29 38.47 -19.69
C CYS A 185 -2.68 37.85 -19.67
N THR A 186 -2.85 36.79 -20.46
CA THR A 186 -4.07 35.98 -20.52
C THR A 186 -3.76 34.51 -20.28
N LEU A 187 -4.77 33.72 -20.02
CA LEU A 187 -4.68 32.28 -19.88
C LEU A 187 -5.31 31.56 -21.09
N GLN A 188 -4.65 30.53 -21.57
CA GLN A 188 -5.24 29.54 -22.46
C GLN A 188 -5.19 28.19 -21.79
N ALA A 189 -6.26 27.42 -21.88
CA ALA A 189 -6.38 26.07 -21.34
C ALA A 189 -6.83 25.12 -22.44
N GLU A 190 -6.16 23.99 -22.57
CA GLU A 190 -6.57 22.89 -23.45
C GLU A 190 -6.88 21.66 -22.60
N ILE A 191 -8.09 21.12 -22.74
CA ILE A 191 -8.44 19.80 -22.19
C ILE A 191 -8.38 18.79 -23.31
N ARG A 192 -7.59 17.74 -23.13
CA ARG A 192 -7.46 16.62 -24.06
C ARG A 192 -7.99 15.34 -23.43
N SER A 193 -8.91 14.68 -24.16
CA SER A 193 -9.44 13.36 -23.78
C SER A 193 -8.44 12.23 -24.07
N PRO A 194 -8.62 11.04 -23.49
CA PRO A 194 -7.83 9.84 -23.83
C PRO A 194 -7.92 9.46 -25.31
N SER A 195 -9.05 9.74 -25.96
CA SER A 195 -9.25 9.51 -27.41
C SER A 195 -8.58 10.55 -28.31
N GLY A 196 -7.93 11.57 -27.71
CA GLY A 196 -7.26 12.64 -28.46
C GLY A 196 -8.12 13.85 -28.81
N SER A 197 -9.42 13.86 -28.49
CA SER A 197 -10.28 15.04 -28.69
C SER A 197 -9.79 16.20 -27.81
N ARG A 198 -9.83 17.43 -28.35
CA ARG A 198 -9.34 18.64 -27.71
C ARG A 198 -10.44 19.69 -27.58
N ALA A 199 -10.47 20.37 -26.46
CA ALA A 199 -11.31 21.54 -26.24
C ALA A 199 -10.46 22.67 -25.63
N ALA A 200 -10.48 23.83 -26.29
CA ALA A 200 -9.71 25.00 -25.88
C ALA A 200 -10.60 26.04 -25.23
N TYR A 201 -10.08 26.67 -24.20
CA TYR A 201 -10.72 27.70 -23.40
C TYR A 201 -9.73 28.84 -23.17
N SER A 202 -10.26 30.05 -22.98
CA SER A 202 -9.46 31.22 -22.63
C SER A 202 -10.07 31.93 -21.43
N GLY A 203 -9.25 32.63 -20.69
CA GLY A 203 -9.70 33.36 -19.49
C GLY A 203 -8.74 34.45 -19.04
N GLU A 204 -9.24 35.24 -18.12
CA GLU A 204 -8.45 36.24 -17.42
C GLU A 204 -7.80 35.65 -16.18
N LEU A 205 -6.65 36.23 -15.76
CA LEU A 205 -5.93 35.75 -14.58
C LEU A 205 -6.67 35.89 -13.26
N SER A 206 -7.61 36.82 -13.19
CA SER A 206 -8.36 37.17 -11.98
C SER A 206 -9.57 36.27 -11.72
N LEU A 207 -10.00 35.48 -12.70
CA LEU A 207 -11.18 34.64 -12.66
C LEU A 207 -10.85 33.19 -13.01
N PRO A 208 -11.56 32.19 -12.43
CA PRO A 208 -11.41 30.82 -12.88
C PRO A 208 -11.95 30.65 -14.31
N ILE A 209 -11.26 29.86 -15.13
CA ILE A 209 -11.81 29.43 -16.42
C ILE A 209 -12.88 28.37 -16.12
N THR A 210 -14.10 28.63 -16.55
CA THR A 210 -15.25 27.74 -16.32
C THR A 210 -15.80 27.20 -17.63
N GLY A 211 -16.30 25.97 -17.61
CA GLY A 211 -16.92 25.39 -18.80
C GLY A 211 -17.62 24.06 -18.52
N VAL A 212 -18.18 23.50 -19.57
CA VAL A 212 -18.74 22.15 -19.60
C VAL A 212 -18.12 21.42 -20.77
N LEU A 213 -17.54 20.26 -20.53
CA LEU A 213 -17.07 19.35 -21.57
C LEU A 213 -18.13 18.27 -21.77
N ASN A 214 -18.80 18.29 -22.91
CA ASN A 214 -19.85 17.32 -23.23
C ASN A 214 -19.28 15.95 -23.57
N GLY A 215 -20.01 14.88 -23.19
CA GLY A 215 -19.64 13.50 -23.55
C GLY A 215 -18.42 12.97 -22.80
N VAL A 216 -18.16 13.47 -21.60
CA VAL A 216 -17.10 12.97 -20.74
C VAL A 216 -17.36 11.54 -20.27
N HIS A 217 -16.30 10.79 -20.09
CA HIS A 217 -16.31 9.51 -19.40
C HIS A 217 -15.79 9.75 -17.98
N PRO A 218 -16.66 9.70 -16.95
CA PRO A 218 -16.26 9.96 -15.56
C PRO A 218 -15.23 8.94 -15.10
N TRP A 219 -14.27 9.41 -14.29
CA TRP A 219 -13.33 8.55 -13.61
C TRP A 219 -14.05 7.71 -12.55
N SER A 220 -13.84 6.40 -12.58
CA SER A 220 -14.40 5.46 -11.59
C SER A 220 -13.39 4.36 -11.24
N ILE A 221 -13.76 3.52 -10.29
CA ILE A 221 -12.95 2.38 -9.84
C ILE A 221 -12.75 1.36 -10.97
N GLU A 222 -13.78 1.16 -11.81
CA GLU A 222 -13.80 0.20 -12.92
C GLU A 222 -13.27 0.82 -14.23
N HIS A 223 -13.49 2.10 -14.41
CA HIS A 223 -13.12 2.87 -15.60
C HIS A 223 -12.37 4.15 -15.20
N PRO A 224 -11.08 4.06 -14.88
CA PRO A 224 -10.27 5.18 -14.39
C PRO A 224 -9.83 6.10 -15.54
N THR A 225 -10.80 6.76 -16.15
CA THR A 225 -10.58 7.63 -17.31
C THR A 225 -9.88 8.92 -16.90
N LEU A 226 -8.69 9.15 -17.45
CA LEU A 226 -7.87 10.34 -17.18
C LEU A 226 -7.82 11.26 -18.39
N TYR A 227 -7.99 12.54 -18.14
CA TYR A 227 -7.85 13.65 -19.06
C TYR A 227 -6.55 14.40 -18.78
N THR A 228 -6.07 15.13 -19.77
CA THR A 228 -4.91 16.03 -19.64
C THR A 228 -5.39 17.47 -19.79
N LEU A 229 -5.03 18.31 -18.82
CA LEU A 229 -5.21 19.76 -18.89
C LEU A 229 -3.85 20.40 -19.09
N THR A 230 -3.71 21.21 -20.13
CA THR A 230 -2.56 22.09 -20.36
C THR A 230 -3.01 23.53 -20.20
N VAL A 231 -2.37 24.27 -19.31
CA VAL A 231 -2.63 25.71 -19.09
C VAL A 231 -1.39 26.49 -19.48
N GLN A 232 -1.57 27.50 -20.32
CA GLN A 232 -0.53 28.42 -20.76
C GLN A 232 -0.78 29.83 -20.24
N LEU A 233 0.28 30.47 -19.73
CA LEU A 233 0.31 31.88 -19.43
C LEU A 233 0.86 32.62 -20.64
N ILE A 234 0.05 33.51 -21.25
CA ILE A 234 0.37 34.15 -22.51
C ILE A 234 0.47 35.65 -22.32
N ARG A 235 1.51 36.22 -22.86
CA ARG A 235 1.63 37.67 -23.05
C ARG A 235 1.26 38.01 -24.48
N PRO A 236 0.14 38.71 -24.72
CA PRO A 236 -0.25 39.12 -26.06
C PRO A 236 0.81 39.95 -26.75
N GLY A 237 0.99 39.67 -28.01
CA GLY A 237 1.90 40.47 -28.88
C GLY A 237 1.37 41.88 -29.10
N SER A 238 2.25 42.83 -29.31
CA SER A 238 1.92 44.20 -29.67
C SER A 238 2.53 44.57 -31.01
N ALA A 239 1.88 45.45 -31.76
CA ALA A 239 2.41 46.01 -33.03
C ALA A 239 2.83 44.95 -34.09
N GLY A 240 2.04 43.85 -34.21
CA GLY A 240 2.32 42.81 -35.19
C GLY A 240 3.29 41.71 -34.74
N LEU A 241 3.76 41.74 -33.50
CA LEU A 241 4.47 40.63 -32.89
C LEU A 241 3.54 39.50 -32.45
N PRO A 242 3.96 38.24 -32.56
CA PRO A 242 3.14 37.11 -32.10
C PRO A 242 2.98 37.08 -30.58
N ASP A 243 1.94 36.42 -30.09
CA ASP A 243 1.77 36.10 -28.69
C ASP A 243 2.95 35.27 -28.17
N ARG A 244 3.34 35.52 -26.94
CA ARG A 244 4.45 34.81 -26.30
C ARG A 244 3.94 33.97 -25.13
N VAL A 245 4.12 32.65 -25.18
CA VAL A 245 3.92 31.75 -24.04
C VAL A 245 5.05 31.98 -23.03
N LEU A 246 4.70 32.44 -21.84
CA LEU A 246 5.62 32.68 -20.75
C LEU A 246 5.86 31.42 -19.92
N ASP A 247 4.80 30.66 -19.65
CA ASP A 247 4.88 29.40 -18.90
C ASP A 247 3.75 28.47 -19.31
N GLU A 248 3.95 27.17 -19.09
CA GLU A 248 2.99 26.14 -19.36
C GLU A 248 2.99 25.11 -18.23
N LYS A 249 1.81 24.67 -17.80
CA LYS A 249 1.64 23.53 -16.89
C LYS A 249 0.70 22.52 -17.46
N THR A 250 1.11 21.26 -17.41
CA THR A 250 0.30 20.11 -17.80
C THR A 250 0.01 19.25 -16.59
N ILE A 251 -1.27 18.92 -16.36
CA ILE A 251 -1.73 18.05 -15.28
C ILE A 251 -2.67 16.98 -15.81
N ARG A 252 -2.67 15.81 -15.17
CA ARG A 252 -3.68 14.76 -15.38
C ARG A 252 -4.79 14.92 -14.36
N PHE A 253 -6.02 14.65 -14.75
CA PHE A 253 -7.19 14.76 -13.88
C PHE A 253 -8.31 13.83 -14.37
N GLY A 254 -9.37 13.69 -13.58
CA GLY A 254 -10.57 12.95 -13.95
C GLY A 254 -11.83 13.72 -13.63
N PHE A 255 -12.85 13.60 -14.48
CA PHE A 255 -14.20 14.11 -14.17
C PHE A 255 -14.86 13.16 -13.16
N ARG A 256 -15.26 13.64 -12.03
CA ARG A 256 -15.95 12.84 -11.00
C ARG A 256 -16.69 13.70 -9.98
N THR A 257 -17.68 13.09 -9.33
CA THR A 257 -18.38 13.65 -8.17
C THR A 257 -18.28 12.68 -7.00
N VAL A 258 -17.82 13.17 -5.84
CA VAL A 258 -17.72 12.39 -4.60
C VAL A 258 -18.72 12.96 -3.59
N GLN A 259 -19.54 12.10 -3.00
CA GLN A 259 -20.44 12.44 -1.91
C GLN A 259 -20.32 11.40 -0.80
N PHE A 260 -20.15 11.86 0.42
CA PHE A 260 -20.11 10.99 1.59
C PHE A 260 -21.17 11.44 2.59
N VAL A 261 -22.21 10.64 2.70
CA VAL A 261 -23.40 10.95 3.49
C VAL A 261 -23.70 9.84 4.51
N ALA A 262 -24.71 9.99 5.33
CA ALA A 262 -25.12 8.98 6.32
C ALA A 262 -25.37 7.58 5.72
N GLY A 263 -25.79 7.52 4.44
CA GLY A 263 -26.01 6.27 3.70
C GLY A 263 -24.76 5.59 3.15
N GLY A 264 -23.59 6.23 3.24
CA GLY A 264 -22.31 5.72 2.74
C GLY A 264 -21.63 6.68 1.76
N LEU A 265 -20.64 6.11 1.04
CA LEU A 265 -19.90 6.80 -0.03
C LEU A 265 -20.61 6.62 -1.37
N TYR A 266 -20.70 7.70 -2.13
CA TYR A 266 -21.19 7.71 -3.52
C TYR A 266 -20.13 8.32 -4.43
N LEU A 267 -19.80 7.61 -5.50
CA LEU A 267 -18.93 8.08 -6.58
C LEU A 267 -19.78 8.16 -7.86
N ASN A 268 -19.88 9.35 -8.44
CA ASN A 268 -20.71 9.62 -9.63
C ASN A 268 -22.17 9.15 -9.45
N GLY A 269 -22.74 9.36 -8.26
CA GLY A 269 -24.11 8.95 -7.90
C GLY A 269 -24.28 7.44 -7.59
N GLN A 270 -23.26 6.62 -7.76
CA GLN A 270 -23.30 5.19 -7.44
C GLN A 270 -22.69 4.92 -6.05
N ARG A 271 -23.38 4.11 -5.24
CA ARG A 271 -22.87 3.71 -3.93
C ARG A 271 -21.63 2.83 -4.07
N VAL A 272 -20.59 3.17 -3.34
CA VAL A 272 -19.34 2.42 -3.27
C VAL A 272 -19.19 1.83 -1.88
N GLU A 273 -18.92 0.53 -1.82
CA GLU A 273 -18.51 -0.16 -0.61
C GLU A 273 -16.98 -0.23 -0.59
N LEU A 274 -16.37 0.40 0.41
CA LEU A 274 -14.92 0.45 0.54
C LEU A 274 -14.38 -0.87 1.11
N ARG A 275 -13.41 -1.45 0.41
CA ARG A 275 -12.61 -2.58 0.85
C ARG A 275 -11.15 -2.22 0.66
N GLY A 276 -10.52 -1.76 1.73
CA GLY A 276 -9.19 -1.20 1.69
C GLY A 276 -8.23 -1.78 2.70
N LEU A 277 -6.99 -1.34 2.56
CA LEU A 277 -5.90 -1.55 3.51
C LEU A 277 -5.22 -0.22 3.82
N ASN A 278 -4.65 -0.13 5.01
CA ASN A 278 -3.73 0.94 5.37
C ASN A 278 -2.35 0.65 4.78
N ARG A 279 -1.64 1.67 4.29
CA ARG A 279 -0.30 1.54 3.74
C ARG A 279 0.69 2.48 4.40
N HIS A 280 1.74 1.92 5.02
CA HIS A 280 2.97 2.66 5.30
C HIS A 280 3.86 2.69 4.05
N GLN A 281 4.45 3.86 3.75
CA GLN A 281 5.42 4.01 2.66
C GLN A 281 6.82 3.62 3.14
N SER A 282 6.98 2.37 3.59
CA SER A 282 8.27 1.86 4.07
C SER A 282 8.62 0.53 3.44
N TYR A 283 9.92 0.30 3.25
CA TYR A 283 10.46 -0.88 2.58
C TYR A 283 11.67 -1.41 3.35
N ALA A 284 11.85 -2.72 3.32
CA ALA A 284 13.03 -3.34 3.92
C ALA A 284 14.31 -2.70 3.39
N TYR A 285 15.26 -2.47 4.26
CA TYR A 285 16.58 -1.88 4.00
C TYR A 285 16.60 -0.39 3.67
N GLN A 286 15.63 0.13 2.93
CA GLN A 286 15.64 1.49 2.34
C GLN A 286 14.72 2.49 3.03
N GLY A 287 13.87 2.03 3.96
CA GLY A 287 12.88 2.92 4.56
C GLY A 287 11.99 3.57 3.50
N TYR A 288 12.02 4.92 3.39
CA TYR A 288 11.20 5.65 2.41
C TYR A 288 11.82 5.75 1.01
N ALA A 289 13.15 5.54 0.89
CA ALA A 289 13.92 5.89 -0.31
C ALA A 289 13.85 4.82 -1.39
N MET A 290 12.69 4.70 -2.03
CA MET A 290 12.46 3.80 -3.16
C MET A 290 12.03 4.57 -4.41
N PRO A 291 12.50 4.17 -5.60
CA PRO A 291 12.12 4.80 -6.85
C PRO A 291 10.64 4.60 -7.18
N ASP A 292 10.17 5.37 -8.15
CA ASP A 292 8.76 5.43 -8.57
C ASP A 292 8.20 4.07 -9.00
N SER A 293 8.99 3.22 -9.64
CA SER A 293 8.60 1.87 -10.05
C SER A 293 8.10 1.02 -8.88
N ILE A 294 8.78 1.07 -7.74
CA ILE A 294 8.40 0.33 -6.53
C ILE A 294 7.19 0.97 -5.84
N GLN A 295 7.06 2.30 -5.87
CA GLN A 295 5.87 2.98 -5.37
C GLN A 295 4.62 2.58 -6.17
N ARG A 296 4.73 2.51 -7.49
CA ARG A 296 3.67 2.07 -8.39
C ARG A 296 3.32 0.60 -8.22
N LEU A 297 4.31 -0.24 -7.92
CA LEU A 297 4.11 -1.67 -7.65
C LEU A 297 3.15 -1.89 -6.46
N ASP A 298 3.27 -1.13 -5.36
CA ASP A 298 2.35 -1.26 -4.22
C ASP A 298 0.89 -0.97 -4.62
N ALA A 299 0.63 0.02 -5.48
CA ALA A 299 -0.71 0.28 -5.98
C ALA A 299 -1.23 -0.87 -6.87
N GLN A 300 -0.36 -1.49 -7.68
CA GLN A 300 -0.71 -2.66 -8.48
C GLN A 300 -1.06 -3.85 -7.60
N ILE A 301 -0.26 -4.13 -6.58
CA ILE A 301 -0.52 -5.20 -5.60
C ILE A 301 -1.86 -4.99 -4.91
N LEU A 302 -2.13 -3.78 -4.38
CA LEU A 302 -3.40 -3.47 -3.75
C LEU A 302 -4.59 -3.71 -4.67
N LYS A 303 -4.53 -3.22 -5.91
CA LYS A 303 -5.63 -3.31 -6.86
C LYS A 303 -5.78 -4.69 -7.48
N LYS A 304 -4.68 -5.23 -8.04
CA LYS A 304 -4.72 -6.43 -8.87
C LYS A 304 -4.62 -7.71 -8.05
N ASP A 305 -3.69 -7.76 -7.09
CA ASP A 305 -3.44 -8.97 -6.34
C ASP A 305 -4.40 -9.11 -5.16
N LEU A 306 -4.50 -8.06 -4.32
CA LEU A 306 -5.36 -8.05 -3.16
C LEU A 306 -6.82 -7.68 -3.45
N GLY A 307 -7.13 -7.15 -4.63
CA GLY A 307 -8.50 -6.78 -5.01
C GLY A 307 -9.11 -5.65 -4.18
N CYS A 308 -8.27 -4.80 -3.60
CA CYS A 308 -8.73 -3.60 -2.91
C CYS A 308 -9.29 -2.58 -3.91
N ASN A 309 -10.32 -1.85 -3.49
CA ASN A 309 -10.82 -0.69 -4.23
C ASN A 309 -10.43 0.64 -3.58
N ALA A 310 -9.84 0.60 -2.39
CA ALA A 310 -9.39 1.77 -1.65
C ALA A 310 -8.09 1.49 -0.88
N VAL A 311 -7.36 2.56 -0.56
CA VAL A 311 -6.19 2.55 0.33
C VAL A 311 -6.22 3.78 1.22
N ARG A 312 -5.83 3.63 2.49
CA ARG A 312 -5.51 4.76 3.36
C ARG A 312 -4.00 4.91 3.48
N THR A 313 -3.49 6.10 3.17
CA THR A 313 -2.06 6.39 3.27
C THR A 313 -1.73 6.81 4.69
N SER A 314 -1.48 5.84 5.53
CA SER A 314 -1.17 6.04 6.95
C SER A 314 0.30 6.42 7.15
N HIS A 315 0.68 7.41 7.91
CA HIS A 315 -0.13 8.52 8.43
C HIS A 315 0.48 9.81 7.88
N SER A 316 0.49 9.97 6.56
CA SER A 316 1.08 11.12 5.87
C SER A 316 0.81 11.08 4.36
N PRO A 317 1.00 12.20 3.62
CA PRO A 317 1.04 12.20 2.16
C PRO A 317 2.16 11.31 1.62
N GLN A 318 1.84 10.49 0.60
CA GLN A 318 2.79 9.53 0.04
C GLN A 318 3.29 9.96 -1.35
N SER A 319 4.13 9.12 -1.98
CA SER A 319 4.77 9.41 -3.26
C SER A 319 3.75 9.81 -4.33
N PRO A 320 4.04 10.85 -5.14
CA PRO A 320 3.23 11.19 -6.31
C PRO A 320 3.08 10.01 -7.29
N ALA A 321 4.13 9.22 -7.50
CA ALA A 321 4.07 8.04 -8.37
C ALA A 321 3.09 6.96 -7.87
N PHE A 322 2.93 6.83 -6.55
CA PHE A 322 1.90 5.96 -5.97
C PHE A 322 0.49 6.50 -6.26
N LEU A 323 0.28 7.81 -6.10
CA LEU A 323 -1.01 8.46 -6.39
C LEU A 323 -1.35 8.40 -7.88
N ASP A 324 -0.38 8.64 -8.75
CA ASP A 324 -0.52 8.47 -10.21
C ASP A 324 -0.97 7.05 -10.58
N ALA A 325 -0.36 6.04 -9.94
CA ALA A 325 -0.77 4.66 -10.15
C ALA A 325 -2.18 4.39 -9.61
N CYS A 326 -2.58 4.99 -8.49
CA CYS A 326 -3.95 4.91 -7.99
C CYS A 326 -4.96 5.54 -8.96
N ASP A 327 -4.61 6.68 -9.56
CA ASP A 327 -5.42 7.34 -10.58
C ASP A 327 -5.62 6.45 -11.81
N GLU A 328 -4.56 5.80 -12.28
CA GLU A 328 -4.55 4.93 -13.46
C GLU A 328 -5.27 3.59 -13.24
N LEU A 329 -5.22 3.08 -12.02
CA LEU A 329 -5.77 1.78 -11.66
C LEU A 329 -7.22 1.85 -11.12
N GLY A 330 -7.73 3.03 -10.82
CA GLY A 330 -9.02 3.18 -10.16
C GLY A 330 -8.99 2.70 -8.71
N LEU A 331 -7.98 3.14 -7.95
CA LEU A 331 -7.85 2.86 -6.52
C LEU A 331 -8.13 4.13 -5.72
N LEU A 332 -9.21 4.14 -4.94
CA LEU A 332 -9.58 5.29 -4.10
C LEU A 332 -8.55 5.52 -2.99
N VAL A 333 -8.21 6.76 -2.72
CA VAL A 333 -7.20 7.14 -1.73
C VAL A 333 -7.81 8.02 -0.63
N PHE A 334 -7.69 7.57 0.62
CA PHE A 334 -7.85 8.37 1.81
C PHE A 334 -6.46 8.80 2.29
N THR A 335 -6.08 10.05 2.08
CA THR A 335 -4.79 10.59 2.53
C THR A 335 -4.97 11.57 3.67
N GLU A 336 -4.00 11.65 4.59
CA GLU A 336 -4.15 12.39 5.83
C GLU A 336 -2.90 13.21 6.18
N MET A 337 -3.12 14.22 7.03
CA MET A 337 -2.03 15.05 7.58
C MET A 337 -1.07 14.21 8.43
N PRO A 338 0.25 14.52 8.41
CA PRO A 338 1.22 13.81 9.25
C PRO A 338 0.90 13.92 10.74
N GLY A 339 0.91 12.80 11.45
CA GLY A 339 0.70 12.78 12.90
C GLY A 339 0.17 11.46 13.44
N TRP A 340 0.53 11.13 14.69
CA TRP A 340 0.09 9.95 15.40
C TRP A 340 -0.10 10.27 16.90
N ARG A 341 -1.36 10.25 17.37
CA ARG A 341 -1.83 10.48 18.74
C ARG A 341 -1.48 11.84 19.37
N TYR A 342 -0.30 12.37 19.15
CA TYR A 342 0.19 13.58 19.82
C TYR A 342 -0.28 14.85 19.10
N ILE A 343 -0.66 15.86 19.90
CA ILE A 343 -0.89 17.24 19.45
C ILE A 343 0.01 18.12 20.32
N GLY A 344 0.89 18.89 19.67
CA GLY A 344 1.84 19.76 20.33
C GLY A 344 1.31 21.14 20.71
N ASP A 345 2.24 22.03 20.96
CA ASP A 345 1.99 23.43 21.26
C ASP A 345 1.49 24.20 20.02
N GLU A 346 1.27 25.52 20.14
CA GLU A 346 0.78 26.34 19.04
C GLU A 346 1.77 26.42 17.86
N SER A 347 3.08 26.29 18.11
CA SER A 347 4.09 26.23 17.05
C SER A 347 3.95 24.93 16.26
N TRP A 348 3.82 23.79 16.94
CA TRP A 348 3.56 22.48 16.35
C TRP A 348 2.24 22.50 15.55
N LYS A 349 1.15 23.07 16.12
CA LYS A 349 -0.16 23.19 15.46
C LYS A 349 -0.10 24.07 14.20
N ALA A 350 0.67 25.16 14.25
CA ALA A 350 0.87 26.02 13.09
C ALA A 350 1.59 25.26 11.96
N GLN A 351 2.61 24.46 12.28
CA GLN A 351 3.29 23.62 11.31
C GLN A 351 2.36 22.52 10.77
N ALA A 352 1.57 21.88 11.62
CA ALA A 352 0.59 20.89 11.21
C ALA A 352 -0.45 21.46 10.25
N LEU A 353 -0.92 22.68 10.49
CA LEU A 353 -1.83 23.39 9.59
C LEU A 353 -1.17 23.70 8.25
N GLN A 354 0.12 24.06 8.25
CA GLN A 354 0.89 24.25 7.02
C GLN A 354 1.02 22.95 6.24
N ASN A 355 1.33 21.84 6.91
CA ASN A 355 1.40 20.51 6.32
C ASN A 355 0.06 20.09 5.67
N CYS A 356 -1.08 20.41 6.29
CA CYS A 356 -2.41 20.20 5.69
C CYS A 356 -2.58 20.97 4.38
N ARG A 357 -2.16 22.24 4.34
CA ARG A 357 -2.25 23.07 3.13
C ARG A 357 -1.38 22.51 2.01
N GLU A 358 -0.16 22.13 2.32
CA GLU A 358 0.77 21.55 1.35
C GLU A 358 0.25 20.23 0.79
N MET A 359 -0.26 19.34 1.67
CA MET A 359 -0.89 18.08 1.26
C MET A 359 -2.00 18.32 0.24
N VAL A 360 -2.94 19.22 0.54
CA VAL A 360 -4.08 19.47 -0.35
C VAL A 360 -3.60 20.10 -1.65
N CYS A 361 -2.78 21.15 -1.62
CA CYS A 361 -2.32 21.83 -2.83
C CYS A 361 -1.55 20.89 -3.77
N GLN A 362 -0.74 19.98 -3.22
CA GLN A 362 0.05 19.05 -4.03
C GLN A 362 -0.77 17.91 -4.61
N CYS A 363 -1.84 17.49 -3.93
CA CYS A 363 -2.53 16.25 -4.27
C CYS A 363 -3.94 16.45 -4.85
N ARG A 364 -4.53 17.66 -4.81
CA ARG A 364 -5.94 17.89 -5.14
C ARG A 364 -6.33 17.66 -6.61
N ASN A 365 -5.37 17.54 -7.52
CA ASN A 365 -5.66 17.20 -8.90
C ASN A 365 -5.79 15.68 -9.14
N HIS A 366 -5.39 14.82 -8.18
CA HIS A 366 -5.55 13.37 -8.29
C HIS A 366 -7.01 12.94 -8.12
N PRO A 367 -7.66 12.37 -9.15
CA PRO A 367 -9.06 11.93 -9.04
C PRO A 367 -9.25 10.76 -8.07
N SER A 368 -8.22 9.96 -7.82
CA SER A 368 -8.27 8.85 -6.87
C SER A 368 -8.49 9.29 -5.42
N ILE A 369 -8.01 10.48 -5.03
CA ILE A 369 -8.23 10.99 -3.68
C ILE A 369 -9.72 11.33 -3.50
N PHE A 370 -10.38 10.63 -2.59
CA PHE A 370 -11.81 10.84 -2.30
C PHE A 370 -12.06 11.46 -0.92
N LEU A 371 -11.05 11.45 -0.03
CA LEU A 371 -11.20 11.84 1.37
C LEU A 371 -9.91 12.46 1.90
N TRP A 372 -10.02 13.61 2.57
CA TRP A 372 -8.92 14.29 3.23
C TRP A 372 -8.91 14.01 4.72
N GLY A 373 -7.80 13.53 5.26
CA GLY A 373 -7.57 13.39 6.69
C GLY A 373 -7.18 14.71 7.33
N ALA A 374 -8.14 15.35 7.98
CA ALA A 374 -8.00 16.67 8.60
C ALA A 374 -7.58 16.60 10.08
N ARG A 375 -7.34 15.39 10.60
CA ARG A 375 -7.06 15.13 12.02
C ARG A 375 -5.86 14.21 12.15
N VAL A 376 -5.06 14.45 13.19
CA VAL A 376 -3.97 13.56 13.60
C VAL A 376 -4.56 12.21 14.01
N ASN A 377 -4.06 11.12 13.42
CA ASN A 377 -4.54 9.77 13.69
C ASN A 377 -4.58 9.45 15.19
N GLY A 378 -5.73 9.04 15.68
CA GLY A 378 -5.92 8.56 17.06
C GLY A 378 -5.72 9.60 18.16
N SER A 379 -5.63 10.89 17.83
CA SER A 379 -5.43 11.96 18.81
C SER A 379 -6.67 12.26 19.66
N ALA A 380 -6.45 12.96 20.77
CA ALA A 380 -7.53 13.57 21.55
C ALA A 380 -8.28 14.64 20.75
N ASP A 381 -9.45 15.05 21.24
CA ASP A 381 -10.22 16.15 20.67
C ASP A 381 -9.53 17.49 20.97
N ASP A 382 -9.45 18.35 19.95
CA ASP A 382 -9.01 19.75 20.04
C ASP A 382 -9.85 20.56 19.06
N GLU A 383 -10.95 21.15 19.55
CA GLU A 383 -11.93 21.86 18.74
C GLU A 383 -11.31 23.00 17.94
N ALA A 384 -10.54 23.84 18.61
CA ALA A 384 -9.95 25.03 17.99
C ALA A 384 -8.96 24.65 16.86
N PHE A 385 -8.16 23.64 17.08
CA PHE A 385 -7.19 23.16 16.11
C PHE A 385 -7.88 22.50 14.91
N TYR A 386 -8.78 21.54 15.15
CA TYR A 386 -9.42 20.80 14.07
C TYR A 386 -10.45 21.61 13.28
N LYS A 387 -11.04 22.65 13.86
CA LYS A 387 -11.80 23.64 13.10
C LYS A 387 -10.90 24.33 12.07
N ARG A 388 -9.70 24.76 12.46
CA ARG A 388 -8.73 25.41 11.56
C ARG A 388 -8.27 24.49 10.43
N THR A 389 -7.98 23.20 10.71
CA THR A 389 -7.55 22.25 9.68
C THR A 389 -8.67 21.96 8.67
N ASN A 390 -9.89 21.72 9.14
CA ASN A 390 -11.06 21.51 8.27
C ASN A 390 -11.34 22.72 7.38
N GLU A 391 -11.40 23.93 7.95
CA GLU A 391 -11.61 25.16 7.19
C GLU A 391 -10.52 25.39 6.14
N ALA A 392 -9.25 25.08 6.47
CA ALA A 392 -8.15 25.22 5.53
C ALA A 392 -8.27 24.23 4.35
N ILE A 393 -8.63 23.00 4.61
CA ILE A 393 -8.81 21.97 3.58
C ILE A 393 -9.97 22.33 2.67
N HIS A 394 -11.16 22.62 3.22
CA HIS A 394 -12.35 23.00 2.43
C HIS A 394 -12.15 24.26 1.59
N ARG A 395 -11.35 25.22 2.07
CA ARG A 395 -11.01 26.42 1.30
C ARG A 395 -10.14 26.12 0.09
N LEU A 396 -9.24 25.12 0.21
CA LEU A 396 -8.31 24.73 -0.85
C LEU A 396 -8.91 23.70 -1.81
N ASP A 397 -9.84 22.89 -1.34
CA ASP A 397 -10.56 21.90 -2.11
C ASP A 397 -11.99 21.68 -1.56
N PRO A 398 -12.99 22.37 -2.11
CA PRO A 398 -14.38 22.20 -1.71
C PRO A 398 -15.06 20.95 -2.30
N THR A 399 -14.35 20.18 -3.15
CA THR A 399 -14.94 19.05 -3.90
C THR A 399 -14.90 17.73 -3.16
N ARG A 400 -14.09 17.64 -2.09
CA ARG A 400 -13.90 16.41 -1.31
C ARG A 400 -14.26 16.61 0.15
N PRO A 401 -14.88 15.60 0.78
CA PRO A 401 -15.12 15.61 2.21
C PRO A 401 -13.83 15.46 3.02
N THR A 402 -13.92 15.85 4.29
CA THR A 402 -12.88 15.66 5.31
C THR A 402 -13.25 14.53 6.27
N ALA A 403 -12.24 13.89 6.84
CA ALA A 403 -12.37 12.88 7.89
C ALA A 403 -11.22 13.01 8.91
N GLY A 404 -11.30 12.23 9.96
CA GLY A 404 -10.21 12.07 10.90
C GLY A 404 -10.33 10.76 11.66
N ALA A 405 -9.28 9.94 11.64
CA ALA A 405 -9.26 8.66 12.32
C ALA A 405 -9.18 8.83 13.84
N ARG A 406 -10.07 8.18 14.56
CA ARG A 406 -10.29 8.28 16.01
C ARG A 406 -10.21 6.92 16.68
N ASN A 407 -9.68 6.90 17.89
CA ASN A 407 -9.67 5.73 18.77
C ASN A 407 -10.77 5.80 19.86
N HIS A 408 -11.58 6.88 19.87
CA HIS A 408 -12.55 7.15 20.93
C HIS A 408 -13.97 7.19 20.37
N ARG A 409 -14.89 6.53 21.06
CA ARG A 409 -16.32 6.63 20.80
C ARG A 409 -16.82 8.02 21.15
N LYS A 410 -17.82 8.52 20.41
CA LYS A 410 -18.46 9.81 20.67
C LYS A 410 -17.51 11.00 20.70
N SER A 411 -16.33 10.87 20.06
CA SER A 411 -15.40 11.96 19.83
C SER A 411 -16.07 13.06 19.02
N GLN A 412 -15.64 14.30 19.24
CA GLN A 412 -16.15 15.47 18.52
C GLN A 412 -15.96 15.30 17.02
N LEU A 413 -17.01 15.60 16.23
CA LEU A 413 -17.01 15.47 14.79
C LEU A 413 -17.16 16.85 14.13
N LEU A 414 -16.06 17.46 13.78
CA LEU A 414 -16.00 18.70 13.00
C LEU A 414 -15.95 18.40 11.50
N GLU A 415 -15.35 17.28 11.14
CA GLU A 415 -15.20 16.76 9.79
C GLU A 415 -16.55 16.29 9.22
N ASP A 416 -16.59 16.01 7.92
CA ASP A 416 -17.77 15.49 7.23
C ASP A 416 -18.02 14.02 7.51
N VAL A 417 -16.95 13.27 7.77
CA VAL A 417 -16.99 11.81 7.93
C VAL A 417 -16.34 11.39 9.25
N TYR A 418 -17.03 10.53 10.00
CA TYR A 418 -16.49 9.89 11.18
C TYR A 418 -15.66 8.66 10.75
N ALA A 419 -14.36 8.73 10.86
CA ALA A 419 -13.46 7.59 10.65
C ALA A 419 -13.04 7.01 12.01
N TYR A 420 -13.17 5.70 12.19
CA TYR A 420 -12.95 5.03 13.46
C TYR A 420 -11.97 3.88 13.36
N ASN A 421 -10.97 3.86 14.25
CA ASN A 421 -10.04 2.75 14.42
C ASN A 421 -10.68 1.73 15.36
N ASP A 422 -11.26 0.68 14.80
CA ASP A 422 -12.02 -0.32 15.54
C ASP A 422 -11.16 -1.52 15.92
N TYR A 423 -10.63 -1.48 17.10
CA TYR A 423 -9.89 -2.58 17.70
C TYR A 423 -10.67 -3.28 18.83
N SER A 424 -11.99 -3.31 18.72
CA SER A 424 -12.87 -3.91 19.74
C SER A 424 -12.93 -5.44 19.68
N TYR A 425 -12.67 -6.05 18.52
CA TYR A 425 -12.84 -7.49 18.31
C TYR A 425 -11.88 -8.35 19.12
N ARG A 426 -12.42 -9.31 19.88
CA ARG A 426 -11.66 -10.25 20.72
C ARG A 426 -11.72 -11.70 20.21
N GLY A 427 -12.09 -11.93 18.95
CA GLY A 427 -12.21 -13.26 18.34
C GLY A 427 -13.58 -13.91 18.52
N ARG A 428 -14.52 -13.26 19.21
CA ARG A 428 -15.90 -13.72 19.43
C ARG A 428 -16.86 -12.55 19.33
N GLY A 429 -18.10 -12.84 18.92
CA GLY A 429 -19.14 -11.81 18.75
C GLY A 429 -18.92 -10.94 17.51
N ALA A 430 -19.45 -9.72 17.55
CA ALA A 430 -19.31 -8.77 16.47
C ALA A 430 -17.84 -8.31 16.31
N ALA A 431 -17.38 -8.27 15.08
CA ALA A 431 -16.00 -7.88 14.77
C ALA A 431 -15.84 -6.37 14.60
N CYS A 432 -16.95 -5.63 14.51
CA CYS A 432 -16.99 -4.18 14.50
C CYS A 432 -18.03 -3.67 15.47
N GLU A 433 -17.75 -2.51 16.07
CA GLU A 433 -18.73 -1.85 16.95
C GLU A 433 -19.90 -1.29 16.14
N ALA A 434 -21.08 -1.25 16.79
CA ALA A 434 -22.24 -0.65 16.17
C ALA A 434 -22.00 0.84 15.89
N ARG A 435 -22.16 1.28 14.65
CA ARG A 435 -22.00 2.68 14.23
C ARG A 435 -22.72 3.65 15.17
N ALA A 436 -23.96 3.35 15.59
CA ALA A 436 -24.75 4.19 16.48
C ALA A 436 -24.11 4.38 17.87
N ALA A 437 -23.34 3.38 18.34
CA ALA A 437 -22.60 3.47 19.59
C ALA A 437 -21.32 4.32 19.47
N VAL A 438 -20.75 4.41 18.27
CA VAL A 438 -19.44 5.04 18.03
C VAL A 438 -19.58 6.49 17.58
N THR A 439 -20.32 6.77 16.49
CA THR A 439 -20.38 8.15 15.95
C THR A 439 -21.10 9.11 16.88
N SER A 440 -20.62 10.35 16.96
CA SER A 440 -21.28 11.43 17.67
C SER A 440 -22.42 12.08 16.86
N ASP A 441 -22.40 11.95 15.53
CA ASP A 441 -23.46 12.45 14.63
C ASP A 441 -23.83 11.39 13.57
N PRO A 442 -24.98 10.71 13.72
CA PRO A 442 -25.43 9.67 12.79
C PRO A 442 -25.90 10.23 11.42
N ARG A 443 -26.04 11.54 11.27
CA ARG A 443 -26.42 12.18 10.00
C ARG A 443 -25.24 12.31 9.04
N LYS A 444 -24.01 12.23 9.53
CA LYS A 444 -22.78 12.31 8.76
C LYS A 444 -22.30 10.92 8.30
N GLY A 445 -21.37 10.90 7.33
CA GLY A 445 -20.73 9.68 6.85
C GLY A 445 -19.95 8.94 7.95
N TYR A 446 -19.78 7.62 7.78
CA TYR A 446 -19.03 6.77 8.71
C TYR A 446 -18.24 5.69 7.97
N LEU A 447 -17.00 5.48 8.37
CA LEU A 447 -16.16 4.37 7.90
C LEU A 447 -15.29 3.82 9.04
N ILE A 448 -14.81 2.59 8.87
CA ILE A 448 -13.81 1.97 9.75
C ILE A 448 -12.44 2.19 9.12
N SER A 449 -11.62 3.06 9.75
CA SER A 449 -10.30 3.43 9.22
C SER A 449 -9.19 2.45 9.54
N GLU A 450 -9.35 1.67 10.62
CA GLU A 450 -8.42 0.59 10.99
C GLU A 450 -9.17 -0.53 11.69
N PHE A 451 -8.78 -1.78 11.42
CA PHE A 451 -9.18 -2.98 12.18
C PHE A 451 -8.20 -4.12 11.91
N GLY A 452 -8.18 -5.14 12.75
CA GLY A 452 -7.45 -6.39 12.51
C GLY A 452 -6.00 -6.35 12.99
N GLY A 453 -5.05 -6.66 12.17
CA GLY A 453 -3.60 -6.93 12.34
C GLY A 453 -2.96 -6.70 13.71
N GLN A 454 -3.05 -5.49 14.24
CA GLN A 454 -2.52 -5.13 15.55
C GLN A 454 -3.09 -5.98 16.71
N GLN A 455 -4.30 -6.52 16.57
CA GLN A 455 -4.93 -7.35 17.63
C GLN A 455 -4.42 -8.78 17.67
N LEU A 456 -3.81 -9.26 16.59
CA LEU A 456 -3.20 -10.57 16.48
C LEU A 456 -2.01 -10.50 15.51
N PRO A 457 -0.87 -9.92 15.94
CA PRO A 457 0.35 -9.91 15.14
C PRO A 457 0.69 -11.34 14.71
N THR A 458 0.92 -11.54 13.42
CA THR A 458 1.11 -12.89 12.85
C THR A 458 2.32 -12.91 11.93
N LYS A 459 3.26 -13.76 12.26
CA LYS A 459 4.48 -14.00 11.48
C LYS A 459 4.22 -15.03 10.39
N PRO A 460 4.91 -14.99 9.26
CA PRO A 460 4.79 -16.02 8.23
C PRO A 460 5.07 -17.45 8.73
N PHE A 461 5.90 -17.58 9.78
CA PHE A 461 6.33 -18.86 10.37
C PHE A 461 5.56 -19.26 11.65
N ASP A 462 4.52 -18.54 12.03
CA ASP A 462 3.60 -18.97 13.10
C ASP A 462 2.88 -20.27 12.67
N ASP A 463 2.37 -21.02 13.63
CA ASP A 463 1.60 -22.23 13.37
C ASP A 463 0.34 -21.97 12.52
N GLU A 464 -0.18 -23.01 11.88
CA GLU A 464 -1.34 -22.91 10.97
C GLU A 464 -2.57 -22.33 11.65
N THR A 465 -2.82 -22.70 12.92
CA THR A 465 -3.98 -22.23 13.68
C THR A 465 -3.88 -20.72 13.90
N HIS A 466 -2.71 -20.22 14.29
CA HIS A 466 -2.51 -18.80 14.52
C HIS A 466 -2.69 -17.99 13.22
N ARG A 467 -2.09 -18.45 12.11
CA ARG A 467 -2.24 -17.82 10.77
C ARG A 467 -3.70 -17.84 10.30
N LEU A 468 -4.42 -18.94 10.52
CA LEU A 468 -5.85 -19.05 10.18
C LEU A 468 -6.71 -18.10 11.02
N VAL A 469 -6.47 -18.01 12.32
CA VAL A 469 -7.22 -17.10 13.21
C VAL A 469 -7.05 -15.65 12.78
N GLN A 470 -5.85 -15.22 12.36
CA GLN A 470 -5.64 -13.88 11.79
C GLN A 470 -6.50 -13.69 10.53
N ALA A 471 -6.44 -14.63 9.58
CA ALA A 471 -7.19 -14.53 8.34
C ALA A 471 -8.70 -14.43 8.60
N LEU A 472 -9.24 -15.27 9.49
CA LEU A 472 -10.66 -15.23 9.88
C LEU A 472 -11.05 -13.94 10.62
N ARG A 473 -10.14 -13.32 11.37
CA ARG A 473 -10.37 -12.00 11.97
C ARG A 473 -10.52 -10.91 10.92
N TYR A 474 -9.70 -10.92 9.87
CA TYR A 474 -9.87 -10.00 8.74
C TYR A 474 -11.20 -10.25 8.01
N ALA A 475 -11.54 -11.52 7.76
CA ALA A 475 -12.83 -11.88 7.16
C ALA A 475 -14.01 -11.37 8.01
N ALA A 476 -13.93 -11.53 9.34
CA ALA A 476 -14.97 -11.07 10.26
C ALA A 476 -15.13 -9.54 10.23
N GLY A 477 -14.01 -8.78 10.25
CA GLY A 477 -14.04 -7.32 10.17
C GLY A 477 -14.64 -6.82 8.85
N ILE A 478 -14.23 -7.41 7.72
CA ILE A 478 -14.81 -7.09 6.40
C ILE A 478 -16.32 -7.41 6.41
N ASN A 479 -16.70 -8.61 6.81
CA ASN A 479 -18.10 -9.03 6.86
C ASN A 479 -18.97 -8.08 7.68
N ASP A 480 -18.55 -7.77 8.91
CA ASP A 480 -19.35 -6.99 9.83
C ASP A 480 -19.40 -5.51 9.45
N SER A 481 -18.36 -4.98 8.76
CA SER A 481 -18.41 -3.64 8.20
C SER A 481 -19.42 -3.52 7.06
N ILE A 482 -19.52 -4.53 6.21
CA ILE A 482 -20.48 -4.60 5.11
C ILE A 482 -21.91 -4.78 5.63
N ALA A 483 -22.09 -5.64 6.64
CA ALA A 483 -23.39 -5.98 7.20
C ALA A 483 -24.09 -4.79 7.89
N GLN A 484 -23.32 -3.77 8.32
CA GLN A 484 -23.90 -2.62 9.03
C GLN A 484 -24.38 -1.53 8.07
N GLN A 485 -25.65 -1.15 8.20
CA GLN A 485 -26.22 -0.05 7.44
C GLN A 485 -25.53 1.28 7.74
N GLY A 486 -25.17 2.03 6.69
CA GLY A 486 -24.54 3.35 6.77
C GLY A 486 -23.04 3.33 7.10
N VAL A 487 -22.42 2.15 7.16
CA VAL A 487 -20.97 2.01 7.11
C VAL A 487 -20.54 1.98 5.65
N ALA A 488 -19.61 2.85 5.26
CA ALA A 488 -19.13 2.90 3.88
C ALA A 488 -18.14 1.80 3.53
N GLY A 489 -17.65 1.09 4.54
CA GLY A 489 -16.68 0.02 4.44
C GLY A 489 -15.51 0.19 5.39
N SER A 490 -14.42 -0.52 5.14
CA SER A 490 -13.33 -0.63 6.10
C SER A 490 -11.94 -0.72 5.47
N PHE A 491 -10.92 -0.32 6.27
CA PHE A 491 -9.50 -0.43 5.95
C PHE A 491 -8.82 -1.33 6.98
N GLY A 492 -8.29 -2.47 6.55
CA GLY A 492 -7.53 -3.36 7.43
C GLY A 492 -6.16 -2.76 7.79
N TRP A 493 -5.70 -2.99 8.98
CA TRP A 493 -4.35 -2.65 9.42
C TRP A 493 -3.45 -3.88 9.36
N CYS A 494 -2.51 -3.99 8.40
CA CYS A 494 -2.25 -3.11 7.26
C CYS A 494 -1.81 -3.92 6.03
N MET A 495 -1.36 -3.26 4.95
CA MET A 495 -0.91 -3.93 3.72
C MET A 495 0.31 -4.82 3.96
N ALA A 496 1.35 -4.28 4.56
CA ALA A 496 2.62 -4.98 4.78
C ALA A 496 3.16 -4.77 6.18
N ASP A 497 3.94 -5.73 6.67
CA ASP A 497 4.72 -5.57 7.90
C ASP A 497 5.68 -4.38 7.80
N TYR A 498 6.05 -3.80 8.92
CA TYR A 498 6.91 -2.63 8.97
C TYR A 498 7.78 -2.60 10.22
N ASN A 499 8.91 -1.91 10.13
CA ASN A 499 9.79 -1.70 11.28
C ASN A 499 9.15 -0.75 12.29
N THR A 500 9.41 -0.99 13.57
CA THR A 500 8.88 -0.23 14.69
C THR A 500 9.96 0.14 15.67
N HIS A 501 9.66 1.14 16.50
CA HIS A 501 10.52 1.58 17.58
C HIS A 501 10.72 0.50 18.63
N ARG A 502 11.85 0.60 19.35
CA ARG A 502 12.20 -0.28 20.48
C ARG A 502 11.15 -0.31 21.59
N GLU A 503 10.34 0.74 21.73
CA GLU A 503 9.28 0.83 22.73
C GLU A 503 7.97 0.15 22.31
N PHE A 504 7.77 -0.14 21.02
CA PHE A 504 6.50 -0.65 20.50
C PHE A 504 6.58 -2.04 19.90
N GLY A 505 7.71 -2.41 19.33
CA GLY A 505 7.79 -3.58 18.49
C GLY A 505 7.69 -4.90 19.25
N SER A 506 7.53 -5.97 18.48
CA SER A 506 7.92 -7.31 18.87
C SER A 506 9.41 -7.34 19.20
N GLY A 507 9.90 -8.42 19.81
CA GLY A 507 11.29 -8.51 20.22
C GLY A 507 12.33 -8.20 19.13
N ASP A 508 11.97 -8.38 17.85
CA ASP A 508 12.82 -8.12 16.68
C ASP A 508 12.55 -6.77 16.00
N ARG A 509 11.72 -5.91 16.58
CA ARG A 509 11.38 -4.57 16.11
C ARG A 509 10.67 -4.54 14.76
N ILE A 510 9.83 -5.54 14.51
CA ILE A 510 8.92 -5.60 13.37
C ILE A 510 7.49 -5.70 13.89
N CYS A 511 6.60 -4.85 13.41
CA CYS A 511 5.16 -5.00 13.54
C CYS A 511 4.67 -5.98 12.49
N TYR A 512 4.33 -7.21 12.90
CA TYR A 512 3.80 -8.26 12.04
C TYR A 512 2.28 -8.11 11.84
N HIS A 513 1.85 -6.91 11.49
CA HIS A 513 0.45 -6.53 11.36
C HIS A 513 -0.08 -6.68 9.94
N GLY A 514 0.83 -6.76 8.96
CA GLY A 514 0.48 -6.80 7.55
C GLY A 514 -0.23 -8.07 7.11
N VAL A 515 -1.03 -7.96 6.04
CA VAL A 515 -1.49 -9.11 5.27
C VAL A 515 -0.39 -9.67 4.37
N MET A 516 0.69 -8.92 4.22
CA MET A 516 1.93 -9.29 3.53
C MET A 516 3.14 -9.04 4.43
N ASP A 517 4.28 -9.66 4.12
CA ASP A 517 5.56 -9.34 4.77
C ASP A 517 6.16 -8.02 4.23
N MET A 518 7.33 -7.62 4.73
CA MET A 518 7.98 -6.37 4.31
C MET A 518 8.46 -6.36 2.84
N PHE A 519 8.61 -7.53 2.21
CA PHE A 519 8.91 -7.67 0.78
C PHE A 519 7.67 -7.82 -0.10
N ARG A 520 6.47 -7.70 0.48
CA ARG A 520 5.16 -7.89 -0.15
C ARG A 520 4.88 -9.34 -0.54
N ASN A 521 5.53 -10.32 0.11
CA ASN A 521 5.10 -11.71 0.01
C ASN A 521 3.78 -11.91 0.78
N PRO A 522 2.78 -12.59 0.20
CA PRO A 522 1.47 -12.73 0.82
C PRO A 522 1.49 -13.68 2.02
N LYS A 523 0.85 -13.28 3.12
CA LYS A 523 0.45 -14.17 4.21
C LYS A 523 -0.92 -14.76 3.91
N LEU A 524 -1.39 -15.72 4.71
CA LEU A 524 -2.73 -16.32 4.52
C LEU A 524 -3.85 -15.27 4.50
N SER A 525 -3.73 -14.22 5.31
CA SER A 525 -4.71 -13.12 5.36
C SER A 525 -4.80 -12.30 4.07
N ALA A 526 -3.79 -12.32 3.20
CA ALA A 526 -3.87 -11.72 1.87
C ALA A 526 -4.95 -12.37 1.00
N ALA A 527 -5.14 -13.69 1.15
CA ALA A 527 -6.14 -14.44 0.40
C ALA A 527 -7.58 -14.03 0.76
N VAL A 528 -7.81 -13.51 1.98
CA VAL A 528 -9.12 -12.96 2.38
C VAL A 528 -9.51 -11.79 1.48
N TYR A 529 -8.58 -10.88 1.19
CA TYR A 529 -8.80 -9.75 0.29
C TYR A 529 -8.86 -10.20 -1.16
N ALA A 530 -7.89 -11.00 -1.60
CA ALA A 530 -7.77 -11.48 -2.97
C ALA A 530 -9.02 -12.25 -3.42
N SER A 531 -9.62 -13.04 -2.55
CA SER A 531 -10.83 -13.80 -2.84
C SER A 531 -12.10 -12.95 -2.99
N GLN A 532 -12.07 -11.67 -2.62
CA GLN A 532 -13.24 -10.79 -2.80
C GLN A 532 -13.34 -10.17 -4.19
N LYS A 533 -12.40 -10.45 -5.08
CA LYS A 533 -12.46 -10.00 -6.49
C LYS A 533 -13.57 -10.73 -7.24
N THR A 534 -14.31 -9.99 -8.07
CA THR A 534 -15.21 -10.62 -9.05
C THR A 534 -14.37 -11.21 -10.18
N PRO A 535 -14.38 -12.54 -10.40
CA PRO A 535 -13.60 -13.17 -11.45
C PRO A 535 -14.19 -12.83 -12.81
N ARG A 536 -13.33 -12.52 -13.79
CA ARG A 536 -13.70 -12.29 -15.19
C ARG A 536 -13.21 -13.41 -16.11
N SER A 537 -12.25 -14.19 -15.63
CA SER A 537 -11.62 -15.30 -16.34
C SER A 537 -11.15 -16.38 -15.36
N PRO A 538 -10.87 -17.61 -15.82
CA PRO A 538 -10.30 -18.67 -14.99
C PRO A 538 -9.01 -18.27 -14.27
N SER A 539 -8.20 -17.38 -14.85
CA SER A 539 -6.96 -16.89 -14.22
C SER A 539 -7.20 -15.98 -13.01
N ASP A 540 -8.40 -15.40 -12.87
CA ASP A 540 -8.76 -14.55 -11.73
C ASP A 540 -9.18 -15.36 -10.50
N ILE A 541 -9.34 -16.69 -10.65
CA ILE A 541 -9.78 -17.54 -9.54
C ILE A 541 -8.65 -17.70 -8.53
N VAL A 542 -8.96 -17.35 -7.30
CA VAL A 542 -8.13 -17.58 -6.12
C VAL A 542 -8.52 -18.93 -5.52
N LEU A 543 -7.54 -19.71 -5.10
CA LEU A 543 -7.74 -20.94 -4.35
C LEU A 543 -6.61 -21.06 -3.31
N GLU A 544 -6.87 -20.62 -2.10
CA GLU A 544 -5.90 -20.72 -1.01
C GLU A 544 -6.46 -21.59 0.11
N VAL A 545 -5.73 -22.66 0.40
CA VAL A 545 -6.08 -23.64 1.45
C VAL A 545 -5.28 -23.32 2.70
N SER A 546 -5.96 -23.14 3.83
CA SER A 546 -5.35 -22.68 5.08
C SER A 546 -4.38 -23.69 5.72
N SER A 547 -4.41 -24.96 5.31
CA SER A 547 -3.61 -26.03 5.90
C SER A 547 -2.68 -26.70 4.89
N GLY A 548 -1.50 -27.09 5.32
CA GLY A 548 -0.58 -27.97 4.58
C GLY A 548 -1.03 -29.44 4.58
N MET A 549 -2.04 -29.80 5.37
CA MET A 549 -2.52 -31.19 5.55
C MET A 549 -1.44 -32.18 5.98
N ALA A 550 -0.43 -31.70 6.70
CA ALA A 550 0.72 -32.51 7.12
C ALA A 550 0.44 -33.24 8.42
N LEU A 551 0.48 -34.58 8.40
CA LEU A 551 0.18 -35.41 9.58
C LEU A 551 1.15 -35.20 10.74
N GLY A 552 2.42 -34.90 10.47
CA GLY A 552 3.44 -34.71 11.49
C GLY A 552 3.26 -33.46 12.33
N ASP A 553 2.62 -32.44 11.78
CA ASP A 553 2.46 -31.13 12.39
C ASP A 553 1.18 -31.00 13.23
N LEU A 554 0.29 -31.98 13.15
CA LEU A 554 -1.06 -31.88 13.72
C LEU A 554 -1.36 -33.01 14.71
N PRO A 555 -1.82 -32.69 15.93
CA PRO A 555 -2.31 -33.72 16.86
C PRO A 555 -3.45 -34.50 16.21
N GLY A 556 -3.32 -35.83 16.13
CA GLY A 556 -4.33 -36.71 15.51
C GLY A 556 -4.31 -36.71 13.98
N GLY A 557 -3.35 -36.01 13.33
CA GLY A 557 -3.01 -36.23 11.92
C GLY A 557 -3.85 -35.48 10.89
N VAL A 558 -4.85 -34.71 11.29
CA VAL A 558 -5.66 -33.86 10.39
C VAL A 558 -5.98 -32.54 11.09
N PRO A 559 -6.01 -31.40 10.38
CA PRO A 559 -6.31 -30.13 11.01
C PRO A 559 -7.68 -30.12 11.66
N THR A 560 -7.78 -29.52 12.84
CA THR A 560 -9.07 -29.34 13.53
C THR A 560 -9.96 -28.37 12.76
N ALA A 561 -9.37 -27.40 12.05
CA ALA A 561 -10.07 -26.48 11.15
C ALA A 561 -9.31 -26.35 9.84
N CYS A 562 -10.00 -26.45 8.72
CA CYS A 562 -9.48 -26.19 7.38
C CYS A 562 -10.44 -25.28 6.64
N TRP A 563 -9.92 -24.19 6.13
CA TRP A 563 -10.69 -23.17 5.40
C TRP A 563 -10.07 -22.92 4.04
N VAL A 564 -10.92 -22.62 3.08
CA VAL A 564 -10.51 -22.24 1.73
C VAL A 564 -10.99 -20.83 1.44
N PHE A 565 -10.05 -19.95 1.06
CA PHE A 565 -10.34 -18.61 0.60
C PHE A 565 -10.36 -18.63 -0.93
N THR A 566 -11.55 -18.41 -1.51
CA THR A 566 -11.76 -18.52 -2.96
C THR A 566 -12.89 -17.62 -3.42
N ASN A 567 -12.82 -17.17 -4.67
CA ASN A 567 -13.92 -16.54 -5.41
C ASN A 567 -14.54 -17.47 -6.44
N ALA A 568 -14.27 -18.80 -6.35
CA ALA A 568 -14.97 -19.82 -7.11
C ALA A 568 -16.37 -20.09 -6.55
N GLU A 569 -17.21 -20.76 -7.33
CA GLU A 569 -18.57 -21.13 -6.94
C GLU A 569 -18.58 -22.25 -5.88
N SER A 570 -17.63 -23.19 -6.00
CA SER A 570 -17.49 -24.31 -5.06
C SER A 570 -16.06 -24.85 -5.05
N VAL A 571 -15.78 -25.73 -4.09
CA VAL A 571 -14.52 -26.47 -3.98
C VAL A 571 -14.82 -27.95 -3.81
N ARG A 572 -14.26 -28.79 -4.70
CA ARG A 572 -14.29 -30.26 -4.58
C ARG A 572 -13.05 -30.73 -3.84
N LEU A 573 -13.27 -31.63 -2.90
CA LEU A 573 -12.21 -32.29 -2.14
C LEU A 573 -12.08 -33.75 -2.57
N TYR A 574 -10.82 -34.16 -2.75
CA TYR A 574 -10.46 -35.55 -3.01
C TYR A 574 -9.39 -36.00 -2.01
N ARG A 575 -9.42 -37.30 -1.65
CA ARG A 575 -8.35 -37.99 -0.95
C ARG A 575 -7.75 -39.03 -1.90
N GLY A 576 -6.52 -38.78 -2.36
CA GLY A 576 -6.00 -39.53 -3.50
C GLY A 576 -6.88 -39.36 -4.74
N ASN A 577 -7.40 -40.46 -5.25
CA ASN A 577 -8.35 -40.43 -6.37
C ASN A 577 -9.82 -40.46 -5.95
N ASP A 578 -10.09 -40.58 -4.65
CA ASP A 578 -11.45 -40.70 -4.14
C ASP A 578 -12.05 -39.32 -3.91
N TYR A 579 -13.18 -39.08 -4.53
CA TYR A 579 -14.01 -37.91 -4.26
C TYR A 579 -14.59 -37.96 -2.83
N ILE A 580 -14.45 -36.87 -2.09
CA ILE A 580 -15.03 -36.76 -0.73
C ILE A 580 -16.33 -36.02 -0.77
N ALA A 581 -16.31 -34.75 -1.12
CA ALA A 581 -17.48 -33.85 -1.12
C ALA A 581 -17.18 -32.60 -1.96
N GLU A 582 -18.26 -31.86 -2.28
CA GLU A 582 -18.20 -30.54 -2.87
C GLU A 582 -18.73 -29.51 -1.83
N PHE A 583 -17.99 -28.45 -1.58
CA PHE A 583 -18.29 -27.43 -0.59
C PHE A 583 -18.61 -26.11 -1.28
N THR A 584 -19.64 -25.43 -0.82
CA THR A 584 -20.06 -24.12 -1.30
C THR A 584 -19.93 -23.06 -0.21
N PRO A 585 -19.80 -21.77 -0.56
CA PRO A 585 -19.82 -20.69 0.44
C PRO A 585 -21.12 -20.71 1.24
N ASP A 586 -21.01 -20.63 2.56
CA ASP A 586 -22.19 -20.52 3.44
C ASP A 586 -22.75 -19.09 3.38
N ARG A 587 -23.86 -18.92 2.65
CA ARG A 587 -24.55 -17.65 2.46
C ARG A 587 -25.47 -17.25 3.65
N HIS A 588 -25.55 -18.08 4.66
CA HIS A 588 -26.36 -17.85 5.87
C HIS A 588 -25.52 -17.86 7.15
N GLY A 589 -24.25 -18.22 7.04
CA GLY A 589 -23.32 -18.34 8.15
C GLY A 589 -22.66 -17.02 8.57
N ARG A 590 -21.56 -17.15 9.30
CA ARG A 590 -20.81 -16.05 9.93
C ARG A 590 -20.31 -14.98 8.93
N PHE A 591 -20.03 -15.38 7.69
CA PHE A 591 -19.42 -14.51 6.67
C PHE A 591 -20.37 -14.18 5.51
N ALA A 592 -21.67 -14.29 5.72
CA ALA A 592 -22.71 -14.20 4.69
C ALA A 592 -22.78 -12.84 3.96
N ALA A 593 -22.32 -11.76 4.58
CA ALA A 593 -22.29 -10.42 3.96
C ALA A 593 -21.14 -10.22 2.98
N MET A 594 -20.08 -11.06 3.04
CA MET A 594 -18.97 -10.99 2.10
C MET A 594 -19.39 -11.38 0.68
N THR A 595 -18.79 -10.77 -0.34
CA THR A 595 -19.02 -11.14 -1.74
C THR A 595 -18.69 -12.63 -1.98
N HIS A 596 -17.57 -13.08 -1.45
CA HIS A 596 -17.12 -14.47 -1.49
C HIS A 596 -16.76 -14.92 -0.06
N PRO A 597 -17.74 -15.49 0.69
CA PRO A 597 -17.48 -16.04 2.01
C PRO A 597 -16.43 -17.15 1.95
N PRO A 598 -15.47 -17.21 2.89
CA PRO A 598 -14.56 -18.34 2.99
C PRO A 598 -15.32 -19.64 3.22
N ILE A 599 -14.82 -20.75 2.64
CA ILE A 599 -15.45 -22.05 2.70
C ILE A 599 -14.80 -22.90 3.80
N GLU A 600 -15.58 -23.35 4.78
CA GLU A 600 -15.10 -24.33 5.75
C GLU A 600 -15.13 -25.73 5.17
N ILE A 601 -14.00 -26.43 5.23
CA ILE A 601 -13.93 -27.84 4.90
C ILE A 601 -14.18 -28.64 6.18
N ASN A 602 -15.38 -29.06 6.36
CA ASN A 602 -15.84 -29.70 7.57
C ASN A 602 -16.08 -31.24 7.47
N ASP A 603 -15.94 -31.79 6.27
CA ASP A 603 -16.03 -33.22 6.01
C ASP A 603 -14.81 -33.75 5.25
N PHE A 604 -14.10 -34.71 5.82
CA PHE A 604 -12.94 -35.38 5.24
C PHE A 604 -13.17 -36.86 4.96
N VAL A 605 -14.38 -37.33 5.18
CA VAL A 605 -14.80 -38.73 5.04
C VAL A 605 -15.75 -38.90 3.87
N GLY A 606 -16.80 -38.06 3.81
CA GLY A 606 -17.77 -38.01 2.73
C GLY A 606 -18.28 -39.37 2.28
N SER A 607 -18.21 -39.64 0.99
CA SER A 607 -18.69 -40.89 0.36
C SER A 607 -17.78 -42.11 0.59
N LEU A 608 -16.63 -41.98 1.30
CA LEU A 608 -15.73 -43.12 1.51
C LEU A 608 -16.38 -44.27 2.29
N LEU A 609 -17.30 -43.93 3.23
CA LEU A 609 -17.98 -44.94 4.01
C LEU A 609 -19.00 -45.73 3.18
N GLU A 610 -19.69 -45.08 2.26
CA GLU A 610 -20.55 -45.77 1.29
C GLU A 610 -19.71 -46.71 0.41
N LYS A 611 -18.60 -46.20 -0.11
CA LYS A 611 -17.74 -46.92 -1.04
C LYS A 611 -16.99 -48.10 -0.42
N TYR A 612 -16.45 -47.94 0.78
CA TYR A 612 -15.51 -48.90 1.36
C TYR A 612 -16.02 -49.66 2.57
N GLU A 613 -17.07 -49.17 3.25
CA GLU A 613 -17.72 -49.86 4.38
C GLU A 613 -19.11 -50.42 4.00
N GLY A 614 -19.58 -50.16 2.77
CA GLY A 614 -20.88 -50.66 2.30
C GLY A 614 -22.08 -50.11 3.04
N MET A 615 -21.95 -48.94 3.64
CA MET A 615 -23.02 -48.25 4.34
C MET A 615 -24.00 -47.64 3.33
N ASP A 616 -25.29 -47.63 3.67
CA ASP A 616 -26.24 -46.79 2.94
C ASP A 616 -25.94 -45.29 3.20
N GLN A 617 -26.44 -44.44 2.33
CA GLN A 617 -26.16 -43.01 2.36
C GLN A 617 -26.45 -42.34 3.71
N ALA A 618 -27.59 -42.70 4.34
CA ALA A 618 -27.97 -42.08 5.61
C ALA A 618 -27.06 -42.53 6.76
N SER A 619 -26.73 -43.84 6.80
CA SER A 619 -25.78 -44.39 7.76
C SER A 619 -24.38 -43.86 7.58
N ALA A 620 -23.91 -43.70 6.35
CA ALA A 620 -22.60 -43.10 6.01
C ALA A 620 -22.52 -41.66 6.46
N GLN A 621 -23.54 -40.86 6.23
CA GLN A 621 -23.58 -39.46 6.68
C GLN A 621 -23.55 -39.33 8.21
N MET A 622 -24.30 -40.19 8.94
CA MET A 622 -24.27 -40.20 10.41
C MET A 622 -22.88 -40.60 10.94
N ALA A 623 -22.28 -41.64 10.36
CA ALA A 623 -20.95 -42.11 10.75
C ALA A 623 -19.85 -41.06 10.39
N ALA A 624 -19.92 -40.43 9.21
CA ALA A 624 -19.02 -39.35 8.82
C ALA A 624 -19.11 -38.16 9.79
N ALA A 625 -20.33 -37.82 10.24
CA ALA A 625 -20.50 -36.75 11.22
C ALA A 625 -19.84 -37.09 12.58
N ILE A 626 -19.87 -38.34 13.01
CA ILE A 626 -19.18 -38.81 14.21
C ILE A 626 -17.67 -38.68 14.04
N LEU A 627 -17.11 -39.14 12.94
CA LEU A 627 -15.68 -39.13 12.67
C LEU A 627 -15.14 -37.68 12.55
N ASN A 628 -15.90 -36.81 11.89
CA ASN A 628 -15.51 -35.39 11.75
C ASN A 628 -15.64 -34.64 13.08
N GLU A 629 -16.59 -35.00 13.96
CA GLU A 629 -16.64 -34.46 15.33
C GLU A 629 -15.42 -34.87 16.13
N MET A 630 -15.07 -36.15 16.14
CA MET A 630 -13.85 -36.68 16.81
C MET A 630 -12.59 -35.96 16.34
N ARG A 631 -12.49 -35.68 15.05
CA ARG A 631 -11.38 -34.90 14.47
C ARG A 631 -11.30 -33.48 15.04
N ARG A 632 -12.45 -32.81 15.11
CA ARG A 632 -12.53 -31.40 15.54
C ARG A 632 -12.36 -31.24 17.05
N ASP A 633 -12.94 -32.15 17.83
CA ASP A 633 -13.09 -32.03 19.26
C ASP A 633 -12.15 -32.98 20.04
N ALA A 634 -10.95 -33.27 19.49
CA ALA A 634 -9.92 -34.07 20.12
C ALA A 634 -10.38 -35.43 20.63
N MET A 635 -11.13 -36.17 19.81
CA MET A 635 -11.71 -37.49 20.09
C MET A 635 -12.90 -37.48 21.07
N GLU A 636 -13.36 -36.32 21.51
CA GLU A 636 -14.58 -36.22 22.32
C GLU A 636 -15.81 -36.32 21.44
N LEU A 637 -16.89 -36.90 21.98
CA LEU A 637 -18.16 -37.03 21.32
C LEU A 637 -19.29 -36.38 22.12
N SER A 638 -20.08 -35.55 21.42
CA SER A 638 -21.30 -34.99 21.96
C SER A 638 -22.36 -36.08 22.27
N PRO A 639 -23.35 -35.77 23.12
CA PRO A 639 -24.49 -36.66 23.36
C PRO A 639 -25.21 -37.09 22.05
N LEU A 640 -25.25 -36.18 21.06
CA LEU A 640 -25.85 -36.43 19.75
C LEU A 640 -25.07 -37.50 18.97
N SER A 641 -23.75 -37.41 18.94
CA SER A 641 -22.89 -38.36 18.22
C SER A 641 -22.87 -39.73 18.96
N LYS A 642 -22.95 -39.73 20.29
CA LYS A 642 -23.18 -40.99 21.04
C LYS A 642 -24.53 -41.65 20.71
N ALA A 643 -25.59 -40.87 20.54
CA ALA A 643 -26.90 -41.38 20.11
C ALA A 643 -26.86 -41.90 18.66
N ARG A 644 -26.09 -41.23 17.74
CA ARG A 644 -25.87 -41.71 16.36
C ARG A 644 -25.13 -43.05 16.35
N MET A 645 -24.09 -43.22 17.20
CA MET A 645 -23.40 -44.50 17.36
C MET A 645 -24.35 -45.64 17.75
N LEU A 646 -25.24 -45.40 18.73
CA LEU A 646 -26.23 -46.37 19.16
C LEU A 646 -27.24 -46.70 18.04
N SER A 647 -27.70 -45.70 17.33
CA SER A 647 -28.61 -45.86 16.17
C SER A 647 -28.00 -46.70 15.07
N LEU A 648 -26.70 -46.49 14.79
CA LEU A 648 -25.93 -47.23 13.80
C LEU A 648 -25.43 -48.60 14.32
N ARG A 649 -25.65 -48.89 15.61
CA ARG A 649 -25.11 -50.11 16.30
C ARG A 649 -23.60 -50.23 16.19
N LEU A 650 -22.90 -49.09 16.14
CA LEU A 650 -21.43 -49.04 16.07
C LEU A 650 -20.83 -49.10 17.46
N SER A 651 -19.86 -50.01 17.65
CA SER A 651 -19.02 -50.02 18.83
C SER A 651 -17.93 -48.93 18.73
N TRP A 652 -17.37 -48.56 19.88
CA TRP A 652 -16.22 -47.66 19.93
C TRP A 652 -15.05 -48.14 19.09
N ASN A 653 -14.76 -49.46 19.11
CA ASN A 653 -13.69 -50.06 18.34
C ASN A 653 -13.87 -49.91 16.82
N GLU A 654 -15.11 -50.02 16.34
CA GLU A 654 -15.45 -49.87 14.93
C GLU A 654 -15.29 -48.39 14.52
N VAL A 655 -15.76 -47.46 15.35
CA VAL A 655 -15.61 -46.03 15.11
C VAL A 655 -14.13 -45.64 15.14
N ALA A 656 -13.34 -46.11 16.11
CA ALA A 656 -11.92 -45.88 16.18
C ALA A 656 -11.18 -46.47 14.96
N ARG A 657 -11.54 -47.71 14.52
CA ARG A 657 -11.00 -48.31 13.32
C ARG A 657 -11.25 -47.45 12.07
N MET A 658 -12.49 -46.97 11.90
CA MET A 658 -12.83 -46.07 10.80
C MET A 658 -12.11 -44.75 10.91
N TYR A 659 -11.99 -44.19 12.11
CA TYR A 659 -11.23 -42.95 12.33
C TYR A 659 -9.77 -43.13 11.87
N TYR A 660 -9.07 -44.17 12.30
CA TYR A 660 -7.69 -44.47 11.88
C TYR A 660 -7.57 -44.71 10.39
N LYS A 661 -8.56 -45.32 9.76
CA LYS A 661 -8.56 -45.61 8.32
C LYS A 661 -8.78 -44.37 7.46
N TYR A 662 -9.76 -43.52 7.84
CA TYR A 662 -10.24 -42.42 6.98
C TYR A 662 -9.72 -41.05 7.38
N ILE A 663 -9.44 -40.82 8.63
CA ILE A 663 -8.88 -39.55 9.11
C ILE A 663 -7.39 -39.69 9.38
N GLY A 664 -7.01 -40.67 10.16
CA GLY A 664 -5.61 -40.95 10.47
C GLY A 664 -5.19 -40.43 11.85
N VAL A 665 -4.06 -40.93 12.30
CA VAL A 665 -3.37 -40.52 13.52
C VAL A 665 -1.88 -40.55 13.28
N LEU A 666 -1.09 -40.07 14.23
CA LEU A 666 0.36 -40.15 14.19
C LEU A 666 0.81 -41.60 13.93
N GLY A 667 1.64 -41.82 12.91
CA GLY A 667 2.08 -43.12 12.46
C GLY A 667 1.27 -43.77 11.33
N THR A 668 0.13 -43.23 10.91
CA THR A 668 -0.54 -43.63 9.67
C THR A 668 0.11 -42.94 8.46
N PRO A 669 0.11 -43.58 7.27
CA PRO A 669 0.60 -42.97 6.05
C PRO A 669 -0.16 -41.68 5.75
N CYS A 670 0.55 -40.64 5.40
CA CYS A 670 -0.03 -39.39 4.96
C CYS A 670 -0.78 -39.56 3.65
N ALA A 671 -2.02 -39.06 3.58
CA ALA A 671 -2.82 -39.09 2.36
C ALA A 671 -2.55 -37.82 1.54
N ALA A 672 -2.59 -37.96 0.21
CA ALA A 672 -2.67 -36.80 -0.68
C ALA A 672 -4.10 -36.24 -0.68
N TYR A 673 -4.23 -34.94 -0.50
CA TYR A 673 -5.50 -34.24 -0.65
C TYR A 673 -5.44 -33.30 -1.85
N ARG A 674 -6.52 -33.27 -2.65
CA ARG A 674 -6.66 -32.42 -3.82
C ARG A 674 -7.90 -31.55 -3.67
N PHE A 675 -7.71 -30.24 -3.76
CA PHE A 675 -8.75 -29.21 -3.73
C PHE A 675 -8.91 -28.63 -5.14
N GLU A 676 -10.11 -28.68 -5.69
CA GLU A 676 -10.43 -28.19 -7.02
C GLU A 676 -11.45 -27.08 -6.93
N ALA A 677 -11.07 -25.86 -7.35
CA ALA A 677 -11.99 -24.74 -7.51
C ALA A 677 -12.85 -24.94 -8.75
N VAL A 678 -14.17 -24.86 -8.57
CA VAL A 678 -15.16 -25.01 -9.64
C VAL A 678 -15.75 -23.64 -9.98
N TRP A 679 -15.71 -23.30 -11.27
CA TRP A 679 -16.31 -22.09 -11.81
C TRP A 679 -16.97 -22.39 -13.14
N HIS A 680 -18.26 -21.97 -13.28
CA HIS A 680 -19.13 -22.34 -14.40
C HIS A 680 -19.15 -23.87 -14.65
N GLY A 681 -19.26 -24.65 -13.57
CA GLY A 681 -19.32 -26.11 -13.60
C GLY A 681 -18.01 -26.83 -13.99
N ARG A 682 -16.92 -26.11 -14.17
CA ARG A 682 -15.61 -26.67 -14.56
C ARG A 682 -14.57 -26.44 -13.49
N THR A 683 -13.67 -27.42 -13.31
CA THR A 683 -12.45 -27.24 -12.51
C THR A 683 -11.52 -26.27 -13.24
N VAL A 684 -11.18 -25.15 -12.57
CA VAL A 684 -10.35 -24.08 -13.14
C VAL A 684 -9.03 -23.91 -12.43
N ARG A 685 -8.94 -24.35 -11.18
CA ARG A 685 -7.70 -24.31 -10.39
C ARG A 685 -7.64 -25.50 -9.43
N THR A 686 -6.44 -26.00 -9.19
CA THR A 686 -6.21 -27.16 -8.34
C THR A 686 -5.06 -26.87 -7.38
N VAL A 687 -5.23 -27.28 -6.13
CA VAL A 687 -4.19 -27.30 -5.10
C VAL A 687 -4.06 -28.73 -4.58
N VAL A 688 -2.84 -29.25 -4.54
CA VAL A 688 -2.53 -30.56 -4.01
C VAL A 688 -1.73 -30.42 -2.72
N ARG A 689 -2.11 -31.16 -1.70
CA ARG A 689 -1.40 -31.28 -0.44
C ARG A 689 -1.03 -32.73 -0.23
N GLU A 690 0.26 -33.04 -0.32
CA GLU A 690 0.80 -34.37 -0.16
C GLU A 690 2.17 -34.32 0.52
N PRO A 691 2.74 -35.45 0.98
CA PRO A 691 4.08 -35.45 1.55
C PRO A 691 5.11 -34.79 0.66
N VAL A 692 5.93 -33.94 1.25
CA VAL A 692 7.01 -33.23 0.53
C VAL A 692 8.01 -34.24 0.00
N GLN A 693 8.25 -34.24 -1.31
CA GLN A 693 9.20 -35.10 -1.98
C GLN A 693 10.42 -34.33 -2.48
N SER A 694 10.25 -33.06 -2.79
CA SER A 694 11.33 -32.19 -3.23
C SER A 694 11.10 -30.77 -2.80
N VAL A 695 12.17 -30.05 -2.54
CA VAL A 695 12.17 -28.61 -2.24
C VAL A 695 12.76 -27.86 -3.43
N ARG A 696 12.09 -26.82 -3.86
CA ARG A 696 12.55 -25.91 -4.93
C ARG A 696 12.53 -24.48 -4.42
N LEU A 697 13.50 -23.71 -4.85
CA LEU A 697 13.52 -22.27 -4.65
C LEU A 697 12.86 -21.59 -5.86
N GLU A 698 11.77 -20.90 -5.66
CA GLU A 698 11.14 -20.03 -6.66
C GLU A 698 11.63 -18.60 -6.47
N CYS A 699 12.09 -17.98 -7.55
CA CYS A 699 12.51 -16.59 -7.59
C CYS A 699 11.64 -15.81 -8.57
N THR A 700 10.92 -14.82 -8.06
CA THR A 700 10.09 -13.92 -8.88
C THR A 700 10.65 -12.52 -8.84
N VAL A 701 11.00 -11.96 -9.99
CA VAL A 701 11.41 -10.56 -10.15
C VAL A 701 10.21 -9.75 -10.62
N HIS A 702 9.76 -8.84 -9.76
CA HIS A 702 8.72 -7.88 -10.12
C HIS A 702 9.36 -6.72 -10.91
N ASN A 703 8.81 -6.37 -12.06
CA ASN A 703 9.39 -5.40 -13.00
C ASN A 703 10.78 -5.82 -13.51
N PRO A 704 10.90 -6.89 -14.34
CA PRO A 704 12.19 -7.36 -14.83
C PRO A 704 12.79 -6.45 -15.92
N ILE A 705 12.13 -5.36 -16.29
CA ILE A 705 12.63 -4.34 -17.20
C ILE A 705 12.73 -3.03 -16.42
N LEU A 706 13.95 -2.58 -16.19
CA LEU A 706 14.27 -1.36 -15.45
C LEU A 706 14.72 -0.25 -16.40
N THR A 707 14.52 0.99 -15.99
CA THR A 707 14.95 2.16 -16.75
C THR A 707 15.86 3.03 -15.87
N ASP A 708 17.15 2.95 -16.07
CA ASP A 708 18.13 3.85 -15.45
C ASP A 708 18.14 5.20 -16.17
N GLY A 709 18.28 6.28 -15.43
CA GLY A 709 18.33 7.63 -15.94
C GLY A 709 18.92 8.56 -14.86
N PRO A 710 18.51 9.84 -14.81
CA PRO A 710 18.88 10.71 -13.69
C PRO A 710 18.49 10.14 -12.31
N THR A 711 17.48 9.29 -12.27
CA THR A 711 17.11 8.52 -11.09
C THR A 711 17.41 7.04 -11.32
N TRP A 712 18.00 6.38 -10.32
CA TRP A 712 18.14 4.92 -10.35
C TRP A 712 16.79 4.23 -10.30
N ASP A 713 16.72 3.03 -10.86
CA ASP A 713 15.51 2.19 -10.85
C ASP A 713 15.75 0.89 -10.08
N CYS A 714 14.66 0.19 -9.74
CA CYS A 714 14.71 -0.96 -8.85
C CYS A 714 13.67 -2.03 -9.20
N ALA A 715 14.09 -3.28 -9.11
CA ALA A 715 13.19 -4.44 -9.11
C ALA A 715 13.04 -5.02 -7.71
N ALA A 716 11.81 -5.33 -7.29
CA ALA A 716 11.56 -6.14 -6.12
C ALA A 716 11.69 -7.63 -6.48
N VAL A 717 12.30 -8.40 -5.59
CA VAL A 717 12.50 -9.84 -5.74
C VAL A 717 11.80 -10.57 -4.59
N SER A 718 10.95 -11.53 -4.94
CA SER A 718 10.33 -12.48 -4.02
C SER A 718 11.00 -13.85 -4.14
N LEU A 719 11.35 -14.46 -3.02
CA LEU A 719 11.93 -15.77 -2.91
C LEU A 719 10.99 -16.67 -2.11
N ARG A 720 10.72 -17.88 -2.61
CA ARG A 720 9.80 -18.82 -1.95
C ARG A 720 10.36 -20.24 -2.02
N ALA A 721 10.41 -20.95 -0.90
CA ALA A 721 10.63 -22.38 -0.88
C ALA A 721 9.28 -23.07 -1.11
N ILE A 722 9.21 -23.90 -2.14
CA ILE A 722 8.00 -24.59 -2.55
C ILE A 722 8.27 -26.09 -2.72
N ASP A 723 7.21 -26.90 -2.52
CA ASP A 723 7.22 -28.33 -2.79
C ASP A 723 7.08 -28.65 -4.29
N GLN A 724 7.00 -29.94 -4.62
CA GLN A 724 6.79 -30.42 -5.98
C GLN A 724 5.49 -29.94 -6.63
N ASN A 725 4.50 -29.55 -5.84
CA ASN A 725 3.19 -29.06 -6.28
C ASN A 725 3.09 -27.53 -6.31
N GLY A 726 4.19 -26.82 -5.98
CA GLY A 726 4.21 -25.35 -5.88
C GLY A 726 3.62 -24.80 -4.59
N SER A 727 3.38 -25.65 -3.59
CA SER A 727 2.90 -25.20 -2.28
C SER A 727 4.03 -24.64 -1.45
N LEU A 728 3.78 -23.50 -0.78
CA LEU A 728 4.75 -22.88 0.11
C LEU A 728 5.11 -23.82 1.27
N LEU A 729 6.39 -23.87 1.61
CA LEU A 729 6.94 -24.61 2.73
C LEU A 729 7.21 -23.67 3.91
N PRO A 730 6.24 -23.42 4.79
CA PRO A 730 6.32 -22.34 5.79
C PRO A 730 7.35 -22.58 6.90
N TYR A 731 7.87 -23.80 7.03
CA TYR A 731 8.89 -24.16 8.02
C TYR A 731 10.29 -24.25 7.42
N CYS A 732 10.46 -23.99 6.12
CA CYS A 732 11.76 -23.86 5.48
C CYS A 732 12.40 -22.53 5.91
N GLY A 733 13.50 -22.62 6.64
CA GLY A 733 14.22 -21.46 7.22
C GLY A 733 15.65 -21.32 6.69
N GLU A 734 16.01 -22.04 5.63
CA GLU A 734 17.33 -22.09 5.04
C GLU A 734 17.78 -20.71 4.54
N ALA A 735 19.09 -20.50 4.51
CA ALA A 735 19.69 -19.31 3.96
C ALA A 735 19.75 -19.39 2.42
N VAL A 736 19.37 -18.30 1.76
CA VAL A 736 19.54 -18.14 0.32
C VAL A 736 20.71 -17.21 0.06
N GLN A 737 21.70 -17.69 -0.67
CA GLN A 737 22.81 -16.89 -1.16
C GLN A 737 22.43 -16.24 -2.48
N LEU A 738 22.68 -14.93 -2.59
CA LEU A 738 22.36 -14.10 -3.74
C LEU A 738 23.65 -13.52 -4.34
N SER A 739 23.75 -13.57 -5.66
CA SER A 739 24.78 -12.83 -6.40
C SER A 739 24.23 -12.32 -7.71
N VAL A 740 24.84 -11.27 -8.25
CA VAL A 740 24.41 -10.64 -9.49
C VAL A 740 25.57 -10.52 -10.45
N ASP A 741 25.33 -10.93 -11.69
CA ASP A 741 26.19 -10.66 -12.84
C ASP A 741 25.54 -9.59 -13.72
N GLY A 742 26.31 -8.52 -14.07
CA GLY A 742 25.83 -7.41 -14.90
C GLY A 742 25.53 -6.12 -14.12
N PRO A 743 24.89 -5.12 -14.74
CA PRO A 743 24.80 -3.75 -14.21
C PRO A 743 23.69 -3.55 -13.17
N LEU A 744 23.64 -4.39 -12.15
CA LEU A 744 22.76 -4.30 -10.98
C LEU A 744 23.55 -4.48 -9.69
N LYS A 745 23.01 -3.95 -8.60
CA LYS A 745 23.49 -4.22 -7.25
C LYS A 745 22.33 -4.68 -6.36
N ILE A 746 22.63 -5.60 -5.43
CA ILE A 746 21.69 -6.03 -4.40
C ILE A 746 21.57 -4.95 -3.34
N ILE A 747 20.34 -4.61 -2.95
CA ILE A 747 20.06 -3.78 -1.78
C ILE A 747 19.83 -4.68 -0.59
N GLY A 748 20.66 -4.55 0.42
CA GLY A 748 20.67 -5.42 1.59
C GLY A 748 21.76 -6.50 1.53
N PRO A 749 21.66 -7.56 2.34
CA PRO A 749 22.69 -8.60 2.42
C PRO A 749 22.65 -9.54 1.21
N SER A 750 23.80 -10.12 0.89
CA SER A 750 23.93 -11.17 -0.13
C SER A 750 23.51 -12.56 0.37
N VAL A 751 23.23 -12.71 1.65
CA VAL A 751 22.68 -13.94 2.23
C VAL A 751 21.45 -13.57 3.04
N VAL A 752 20.30 -14.12 2.66
CA VAL A 752 19.01 -13.85 3.29
C VAL A 752 18.39 -15.13 3.83
N PRO A 753 17.93 -15.16 5.08
CA PRO A 753 17.21 -16.31 5.62
C PRO A 753 15.77 -16.33 5.10
N LEU A 754 15.26 -17.51 4.80
CA LEU A 754 13.83 -17.70 4.63
C LEU A 754 13.09 -17.54 5.96
N ARG A 755 11.97 -16.86 5.96
CA ARG A 755 11.10 -16.66 7.10
C ARG A 755 9.69 -17.10 6.73
N GLY A 756 9.26 -18.25 7.25
CA GLY A 756 8.02 -18.86 6.80
C GLY A 756 8.07 -19.33 5.35
N GLY A 757 9.23 -19.82 4.92
CA GLY A 757 9.47 -20.26 3.54
C GLY A 757 9.62 -19.11 2.53
N MET A 758 9.67 -17.86 2.97
CA MET A 758 9.72 -16.68 2.12
C MET A 758 10.84 -15.73 2.51
N ALA A 759 11.39 -15.05 1.53
CA ALA A 759 12.31 -13.92 1.69
C ALA A 759 12.14 -12.94 0.52
N GLY A 760 12.96 -11.91 0.51
CA GLY A 760 13.03 -10.99 -0.62
C GLY A 760 14.28 -10.14 -0.58
N THR A 761 14.48 -9.42 -1.66
CA THR A 761 15.53 -8.41 -1.80
C THR A 761 15.11 -7.38 -2.86
N TYR A 762 15.97 -6.41 -3.11
CA TYR A 762 15.80 -5.44 -4.17
C TYR A 762 17.05 -5.37 -5.03
N LEU A 763 16.87 -5.14 -6.33
CA LEU A 763 17.97 -5.01 -7.30
C LEU A 763 17.94 -3.59 -7.86
N ALA A 764 18.95 -2.79 -7.56
CA ALA A 764 19.07 -1.42 -8.04
C ALA A 764 20.01 -1.33 -9.25
N THR A 765 19.67 -0.46 -10.21
CA THR A 765 20.51 -0.16 -11.37
C THR A 765 21.77 0.62 -10.98
N THR A 766 22.83 0.48 -11.76
CA THR A 766 24.16 1.06 -11.47
C THR A 766 24.59 2.15 -12.43
N GLY A 767 23.72 2.57 -13.38
CA GLY A 767 24.03 3.63 -14.37
C GLY A 767 24.34 3.10 -15.76
N GLU A 768 24.36 1.78 -15.96
CA GLU A 768 24.69 1.15 -17.25
C GLU A 768 23.51 0.35 -17.80
N ALA A 769 23.31 0.42 -19.13
CA ALA A 769 22.35 -0.43 -19.83
C ALA A 769 22.92 -1.84 -20.00
N GLY A 770 22.04 -2.84 -20.04
CA GLY A 770 22.47 -4.20 -20.29
C GLY A 770 21.50 -5.25 -19.78
N ARG A 771 21.98 -6.47 -19.79
CA ARG A 771 21.30 -7.62 -19.20
C ARG A 771 22.06 -8.04 -17.95
N ALA A 772 21.34 -8.28 -16.87
CA ALA A 772 21.89 -8.80 -15.63
C ALA A 772 21.20 -10.10 -15.25
N VAL A 773 21.88 -10.92 -14.49
CA VAL A 773 21.37 -12.19 -13.97
C VAL A 773 21.52 -12.20 -12.46
N LEU A 774 20.40 -12.40 -11.77
CA LEU A 774 20.38 -12.71 -10.34
C LEU A 774 20.50 -14.21 -10.17
N HIS A 775 21.50 -14.68 -9.43
CA HIS A 775 21.69 -16.06 -9.04
C HIS A 775 21.21 -16.26 -7.61
N CYS A 776 20.33 -17.23 -7.41
CA CYS A 776 19.82 -17.62 -6.09
C CYS A 776 20.21 -19.06 -5.79
N ARG A 777 20.89 -19.29 -4.66
CA ARG A 777 21.42 -20.58 -4.23
C ARG A 777 20.90 -20.91 -2.84
N MET A 778 20.33 -22.09 -2.67
CA MET A 778 19.85 -22.60 -1.39
C MET A 778 20.30 -24.07 -1.25
N GLU A 779 20.84 -24.44 -0.11
CA GLU A 779 21.22 -25.82 0.16
C GLU A 779 20.00 -26.75 0.07
N GLY A 780 20.16 -27.87 -0.62
CA GLY A 780 19.10 -28.86 -0.82
C GLY A 780 18.08 -28.52 -1.91
N ALA A 781 18.22 -27.42 -2.62
CA ALA A 781 17.38 -27.06 -3.76
C ALA A 781 18.19 -26.83 -5.03
N LEU A 782 17.52 -26.92 -6.19
CA LEU A 782 18.15 -26.55 -7.46
C LEU A 782 18.38 -25.05 -7.51
N ASP A 783 19.51 -24.68 -8.10
CA ASP A 783 19.88 -23.31 -8.38
C ASP A 783 18.82 -22.61 -9.26
N THR A 784 18.49 -21.37 -8.92
CA THR A 784 17.50 -20.58 -9.65
C THR A 784 18.11 -19.26 -10.09
N ASP A 785 17.98 -18.94 -11.37
CA ASP A 785 18.47 -17.71 -11.97
C ASP A 785 17.30 -16.88 -12.49
N ALA A 786 17.40 -15.55 -12.34
CA ALA A 786 16.42 -14.61 -12.86
C ALA A 786 17.10 -13.52 -13.69
N VAL A 787 16.51 -13.16 -14.81
CA VAL A 787 17.07 -12.19 -15.76
C VAL A 787 16.36 -10.85 -15.62
N VAL A 788 17.16 -9.78 -15.57
CA VAL A 788 16.67 -8.39 -15.56
C VAL A 788 17.30 -7.64 -16.72
N THR A 789 16.52 -6.84 -17.41
CA THR A 789 16.97 -5.99 -18.52
C THR A 789 16.97 -4.53 -18.09
N ILE A 790 18.10 -3.87 -18.25
CA ILE A 790 18.27 -2.45 -17.91
C ILE A 790 18.36 -1.64 -19.20
N ARG A 791 17.53 -0.62 -19.32
CA ARG A 791 17.55 0.39 -20.37
C ARG A 791 18.04 1.69 -19.75
N CYS A 792 18.91 2.42 -20.46
CA CYS A 792 19.21 3.79 -20.07
C CYS A 792 18.31 4.75 -20.85
N ARG A 793 17.78 5.78 -20.17
CA ARG A 793 17.25 6.95 -20.88
C ARG A 793 18.44 7.75 -21.36
N ASP A 794 18.38 8.20 -22.60
CA ASP A 794 19.29 9.23 -23.08
C ASP A 794 19.13 10.48 -22.18
N ALA A 795 20.25 11.05 -21.77
CA ALA A 795 20.29 12.16 -20.81
C ALA A 795 19.69 13.45 -21.37
#